data_2877dddf0b8c190f749c3f8f9e220431
#
_entry.id   2877dddf0b8c190f749c3f8f9e220431
#
_cell.length_a   1.000
_cell.length_b   1.000
_cell.length_c   1.000
_cell.angle_alpha   90.00
_cell.angle_beta   90.00
_cell.angle_gamma   90.00
#
_symmetry.space_group_name_H-M   'P 1'
#
loop_
_entity.id
_entity.type
_entity.pdbx_description
1 polymer ?
#
loop_
_entity_poly.entity_id
_entity_poly.type
_entity_poly.pdbx_seq_one_letter_code
_entity_poly.pdbx_strand_id
1 'polypeptide(L)'
;MFIEKAKRLYERKDGSIEKYEYYRLRNTYRDSKGDTRHRTVLSLGRLEDFTKRERNELADMLTVMIEKGQYVMHENRKVYEKAMELYAEYRESKYAKENDPILIAEAERKKREAMRDAITIKISSLTQHEARTIGCENLCHSTLRMLKIREYLTMRGWERMDIDIALMQIIARAIYPYSELKTVRYLKENTALAEIFKIPKEKITKDVLYNSALRLWEEHRGLEDWLHERVCNIFNIEEKVLLFDITNTYFEGKYDKSGICQYGRSKEKRSDCKIVVLAAVVNTEGLLVRTSIYEGNRHDSTTLEEVIGSVSNDLVSDARRIVVMDAGFYSASNVKWLTDHNFDYITVLPSAETRFTPSSDKVVQHKDAREQEIRLQLGTVTIDDVVKKALLVDSDAKALKERSMYEQACKRYEEGLESIKAGIGKKGGTKKRDAVNNRLGKLDQKYGAIRKSYTVEFTYEGKGKKEIATAMTWKRNDGRTGEVQKFHGKYVLLTSLDETDEVNIWKFYNVIRTVEETFHVLKTDLDIRPVYHKSDGGIKAHLNLAVLAYWLVSVTKHRLKIKGYENVRWDEIMRIASTQVIVTAQMKTTDGDTIRVRQSTEAEDKLSAIYSLLDINPNPLGKVKSVSHKKSPQKNPPPEKQGVT
;
A
#
# COMPACT_ATOMS: atom_id res chain seq x y z
N MET A 1 15.94 -43.02 -22.17
CA MET A 1 16.95 -42.14 -22.81
C MET A 1 18.25 -42.17 -21.99
N PHE A 2 19.38 -41.68 -22.52
CA PHE A 2 20.63 -41.61 -21.75
C PHE A 2 21.40 -40.33 -22.05
N ILE A 3 22.28 -39.92 -21.11
CA ILE A 3 23.12 -38.77 -21.29
C ILE A 3 24.45 -39.16 -21.88
N GLU A 4 24.77 -38.60 -23.04
CA GLU A 4 26.04 -38.77 -23.73
C GLU A 4 26.94 -37.56 -23.52
N LYS A 5 28.21 -37.83 -23.21
CA LYS A 5 29.25 -36.80 -23.15
C LYS A 5 29.83 -36.58 -24.54
N ALA A 6 29.77 -35.38 -25.05
CA ALA A 6 30.33 -34.98 -26.34
C ALA A 6 31.44 -33.96 -26.16
N LYS A 7 32.39 -33.94 -27.08
CA LYS A 7 33.52 -33.01 -27.11
C LYS A 7 33.41 -32.13 -28.35
N ARG A 8 33.64 -30.85 -28.21
CA ARG A 8 33.70 -29.93 -29.35
C ARG A 8 34.98 -29.08 -29.25
N LEU A 9 35.61 -28.91 -30.38
CA LEU A 9 36.73 -27.97 -30.55
C LEU A 9 36.15 -26.65 -30.99
N TYR A 10 36.56 -25.61 -30.34
CA TYR A 10 36.19 -24.22 -30.69
C TYR A 10 37.47 -23.41 -30.90
N GLU A 11 37.59 -22.85 -32.07
CA GLU A 11 38.70 -21.93 -32.42
C GLU A 11 38.31 -20.52 -32.01
N ARG A 12 39.06 -19.95 -31.09
CA ARG A 12 38.89 -18.57 -30.65
C ARG A 12 39.41 -17.60 -31.71
N LYS A 13 38.96 -16.34 -31.63
CA LYS A 13 39.42 -15.28 -32.55
C LYS A 13 40.93 -15.01 -32.51
N ASP A 14 41.65 -15.49 -31.49
CA ASP A 14 43.08 -15.42 -31.32
C ASP A 14 43.83 -16.64 -31.93
N GLY A 15 43.10 -17.55 -32.61
CA GLY A 15 43.65 -18.76 -33.22
C GLY A 15 43.87 -19.92 -32.21
N SER A 16 43.57 -19.76 -30.93
CA SER A 16 43.67 -20.83 -29.95
C SER A 16 42.52 -21.81 -30.06
N ILE A 17 42.79 -23.12 -29.95
CA ILE A 17 41.76 -24.17 -29.98
C ILE A 17 41.38 -24.54 -28.55
N GLU A 18 40.17 -24.23 -28.16
CA GLU A 18 39.60 -24.66 -26.87
C GLU A 18 38.75 -25.91 -27.07
N LYS A 19 39.03 -26.90 -26.22
CA LYS A 19 38.26 -28.15 -26.21
C LYS A 19 37.33 -28.08 -25.02
N TYR A 20 35.99 -28.06 -25.27
CA TYR A 20 35.01 -28.11 -24.20
C TYR A 20 34.13 -29.37 -24.30
N GLU A 21 33.73 -29.82 -23.15
CA GLU A 21 32.87 -30.95 -22.97
C GLU A 21 31.45 -30.47 -22.73
N TYR A 22 30.48 -31.13 -23.38
CA TYR A 22 29.08 -30.82 -23.17
C TYR A 22 28.27 -32.12 -23.21
N TYR A 23 27.05 -32.07 -22.70
CA TYR A 23 26.22 -33.25 -22.53
C TYR A 23 24.95 -33.13 -23.40
N ARG A 24 24.47 -34.29 -23.88
CA ARG A 24 23.26 -34.40 -24.70
C ARG A 24 22.38 -35.52 -24.15
N LEU A 25 21.08 -35.28 -24.11
CA LEU A 25 20.10 -36.37 -23.92
C LEU A 25 19.86 -37.04 -25.28
N ARG A 26 20.06 -38.33 -25.32
CA ARG A 26 19.90 -39.14 -26.55
C ARG A 26 18.87 -40.22 -26.36
N ASN A 27 18.11 -40.49 -27.43
CA ASN A 27 17.18 -41.58 -27.53
C ASN A 27 17.71 -42.64 -28.52
N THR A 28 17.56 -43.91 -28.18
CA THR A 28 17.92 -45.03 -29.02
C THR A 28 16.70 -45.47 -29.83
N TYR A 29 16.89 -45.68 -31.13
CA TYR A 29 15.84 -46.22 -32.01
C TYR A 29 16.46 -47.20 -33.01
N ARG A 30 15.63 -48.05 -33.61
CA ARG A 30 16.06 -48.91 -34.72
C ARG A 30 15.68 -48.24 -36.04
N ASP A 31 16.61 -48.21 -36.98
CA ASP A 31 16.34 -47.68 -38.30
C ASP A 31 15.57 -48.72 -39.16
N SER A 32 15.21 -48.37 -40.40
CA SER A 32 14.48 -49.24 -41.32
C SER A 32 15.20 -50.54 -41.72
N LYS A 33 16.52 -50.63 -41.41
CA LYS A 33 17.34 -51.81 -41.63
C LYS A 33 17.53 -52.66 -40.36
N GLY A 34 16.93 -52.26 -39.24
CA GLY A 34 17.07 -52.91 -37.95
C GLY A 34 18.29 -52.48 -37.13
N ASP A 35 19.14 -51.59 -37.65
CA ASP A 35 20.33 -51.10 -36.97
C ASP A 35 19.97 -50.15 -35.81
N THR A 36 20.69 -50.28 -34.71
CA THR A 36 20.53 -49.36 -33.55
C THR A 36 21.15 -48.02 -33.86
N ARG A 37 20.35 -46.99 -33.81
CA ARG A 37 20.75 -45.58 -34.02
C ARG A 37 20.42 -44.74 -32.78
N HIS A 38 21.15 -43.65 -32.63
CA HIS A 38 20.94 -42.71 -31.56
C HIS A 38 20.66 -41.29 -32.12
N ARG A 39 19.61 -40.66 -31.68
CA ARG A 39 19.31 -39.25 -32.02
C ARG A 39 19.35 -38.37 -30.80
N THR A 40 19.79 -37.13 -30.95
CA THR A 40 19.78 -36.15 -29.88
C THR A 40 18.39 -35.58 -29.68
N VAL A 41 17.90 -35.67 -28.45
CA VAL A 41 16.58 -35.18 -28.02
C VAL A 41 16.72 -33.74 -27.49
N LEU A 42 17.75 -33.51 -26.68
CA LEU A 42 17.99 -32.22 -26.06
C LEU A 42 19.50 -32.00 -25.80
N SER A 43 19.99 -30.76 -25.94
CA SER A 43 21.32 -30.40 -25.50
C SER A 43 21.24 -29.96 -24.02
N LEU A 44 22.05 -30.59 -23.18
CA LEU A 44 22.02 -30.34 -21.72
C LEU A 44 23.06 -29.33 -21.26
N GLY A 45 23.84 -28.78 -22.19
CA GLY A 45 24.92 -27.87 -21.89
C GLY A 45 26.07 -28.47 -21.08
N ARG A 46 26.66 -27.73 -20.18
CA ARG A 46 27.73 -28.20 -19.28
C ARG A 46 27.10 -28.80 -18.02
N LEU A 47 27.53 -29.98 -17.60
CA LEU A 47 27.11 -30.66 -16.37
C LEU A 47 28.34 -31.03 -15.55
N GLU A 48 29.33 -30.14 -15.49
CA GLU A 48 30.61 -30.37 -14.80
C GLU A 48 30.40 -30.51 -13.28
N ASP A 49 29.44 -29.76 -12.74
CA ASP A 49 29.07 -29.80 -11.31
C ASP A 49 28.23 -31.01 -10.92
N PHE A 50 27.83 -31.88 -11.90
CA PHE A 50 27.03 -33.07 -11.64
C PHE A 50 27.93 -34.30 -11.61
N THR A 51 27.81 -35.11 -10.57
CA THR A 51 28.45 -36.41 -10.47
C THR A 51 27.88 -37.39 -11.53
N LYS A 52 28.57 -38.48 -11.77
CA LYS A 52 28.06 -39.53 -12.70
C LYS A 52 26.70 -40.05 -12.23
N ARG A 53 26.50 -40.19 -10.92
CA ARG A 53 25.23 -40.66 -10.35
C ARG A 53 24.12 -39.64 -10.59
N GLU A 54 24.34 -38.40 -10.29
CA GLU A 54 23.36 -37.31 -10.51
C GLU A 54 23.00 -37.13 -11.98
N ARG A 55 23.95 -37.34 -12.91
CA ARG A 55 23.65 -37.34 -14.36
C ARG A 55 22.74 -38.49 -14.77
N ASN A 56 22.90 -39.67 -14.18
CA ASN A 56 22.02 -40.82 -14.45
C ASN A 56 20.61 -40.52 -13.89
N GLU A 57 20.51 -40.04 -12.65
CA GLU A 57 19.26 -39.63 -12.02
C GLU A 57 18.54 -38.57 -12.86
N LEU A 58 19.29 -37.56 -13.38
CA LEU A 58 18.78 -36.54 -14.28
C LEU A 58 18.26 -37.15 -15.61
N ALA A 59 18.97 -38.12 -16.19
CA ALA A 59 18.52 -38.82 -17.41
C ALA A 59 17.23 -39.60 -17.19
N ASP A 60 17.13 -40.30 -16.08
CA ASP A 60 15.95 -41.08 -15.72
C ASP A 60 14.74 -40.17 -15.50
N MET A 61 14.95 -39.10 -14.77
CA MET A 61 13.91 -38.11 -14.51
C MET A 61 13.40 -37.43 -15.78
N LEU A 62 14.31 -36.95 -16.65
CA LEU A 62 13.95 -36.39 -17.96
C LEU A 62 13.25 -37.41 -18.84
N THR A 63 13.66 -38.69 -18.80
CA THR A 63 13.01 -39.77 -19.57
C THR A 63 11.56 -39.92 -19.14
N VAL A 64 11.26 -39.99 -17.85
CA VAL A 64 9.90 -40.08 -17.33
C VAL A 64 9.07 -38.86 -17.70
N MET A 65 9.63 -37.66 -17.54
CA MET A 65 8.93 -36.42 -17.87
C MET A 65 8.61 -36.32 -19.37
N ILE A 66 9.54 -36.71 -20.24
CA ILE A 66 9.38 -36.63 -21.69
C ILE A 66 8.45 -37.77 -22.22
N GLU A 67 8.62 -38.99 -21.76
CA GLU A 67 7.88 -40.14 -22.31
C GLU A 67 6.48 -40.28 -21.69
N LYS A 68 6.30 -39.91 -20.43
CA LYS A 68 5.05 -40.09 -19.69
C LYS A 68 4.29 -38.77 -19.43
N GLY A 69 4.93 -37.64 -19.66
CA GLY A 69 4.34 -36.33 -19.35
C GLY A 69 4.08 -36.08 -17.83
N GLN A 70 4.76 -36.84 -16.97
CA GLN A 70 4.53 -36.81 -15.52
C GLN A 70 5.66 -36.07 -14.83
N TYR A 71 5.31 -35.15 -13.92
CA TYR A 71 6.27 -34.51 -13.05
C TYR A 71 6.62 -35.44 -11.89
N VAL A 72 7.93 -35.68 -11.71
CA VAL A 72 8.45 -36.56 -10.67
C VAL A 72 9.17 -35.74 -9.64
N MET A 73 8.79 -35.90 -8.38
CA MET A 73 9.55 -35.30 -7.25
C MET A 73 10.85 -36.10 -7.05
N HIS A 74 11.93 -35.42 -6.77
CA HIS A 74 13.23 -36.04 -6.51
C HIS A 74 13.85 -35.48 -5.23
N GLU A 75 14.45 -36.33 -4.39
CA GLU A 75 15.03 -35.95 -3.12
C GLU A 75 16.26 -35.01 -3.30
N ASN A 76 17.03 -35.21 -4.34
CA ASN A 76 18.15 -34.32 -4.68
C ASN A 76 17.62 -33.10 -5.41
N ARG A 77 17.52 -31.98 -4.66
CA ARG A 77 17.01 -30.69 -5.15
C ARG A 77 17.75 -30.17 -6.38
N LYS A 78 19.08 -30.37 -6.44
CA LYS A 78 19.92 -29.93 -7.57
C LYS A 78 19.53 -30.66 -8.87
N VAL A 79 19.30 -31.98 -8.80
CA VAL A 79 18.87 -32.77 -9.92
C VAL A 79 17.45 -32.37 -10.35
N TYR A 80 16.56 -32.15 -9.37
CA TYR A 80 15.18 -31.74 -9.62
C TYR A 80 15.09 -30.40 -10.34
N GLU A 81 15.75 -29.34 -9.81
CA GLU A 81 15.74 -28.00 -10.41
C GLU A 81 16.30 -28.03 -11.84
N LYS A 82 17.39 -28.77 -12.07
CA LYS A 82 17.97 -28.89 -13.41
C LYS A 82 17.09 -29.69 -14.36
N ALA A 83 16.41 -30.70 -13.89
CA ALA A 83 15.46 -31.45 -14.71
C ALA A 83 14.27 -30.61 -15.14
N MET A 84 13.75 -29.79 -14.24
CA MET A 84 12.64 -28.85 -14.53
C MET A 84 13.02 -27.80 -15.57
N GLU A 85 14.20 -27.18 -15.42
CA GLU A 85 14.75 -26.24 -16.41
C GLU A 85 14.86 -26.90 -17.80
N LEU A 86 15.54 -28.04 -17.87
CA LEU A 86 15.78 -28.75 -19.12
C LEU A 86 14.49 -29.30 -19.75
N TYR A 87 13.51 -29.71 -18.96
CA TYR A 87 12.20 -30.11 -19.47
C TYR A 87 11.41 -28.95 -20.07
N ALA A 88 11.52 -27.71 -19.46
CA ALA A 88 10.96 -26.52 -20.06
C ALA A 88 11.60 -26.22 -21.42
N GLU A 89 12.94 -26.27 -21.51
CA GLU A 89 13.66 -26.11 -22.78
C GLU A 89 13.28 -27.18 -23.81
N TYR A 90 13.08 -28.43 -23.36
CA TYR A 90 12.62 -29.53 -24.24
C TYR A 90 11.28 -29.18 -24.86
N ARG A 91 10.29 -28.75 -24.09
CA ARG A 91 8.95 -28.42 -24.60
C ARG A 91 8.94 -27.33 -25.66
N GLU A 92 9.88 -26.37 -25.58
CA GLU A 92 10.06 -25.31 -26.56
C GLU A 92 10.89 -25.74 -27.79
N SER A 93 11.60 -26.86 -27.72
CA SER A 93 12.48 -27.33 -28.77
C SER A 93 11.73 -27.68 -30.03
N LYS A 94 12.37 -27.52 -31.20
CA LYS A 94 11.85 -27.97 -32.50
C LYS A 94 11.62 -29.48 -32.50
N TYR A 95 12.51 -30.23 -31.84
CA TYR A 95 12.42 -31.66 -31.74
C TYR A 95 11.14 -32.12 -31.02
N ALA A 96 10.81 -31.50 -29.87
CA ALA A 96 9.60 -31.81 -29.13
C ALA A 96 8.33 -31.45 -29.92
N LYS A 97 8.31 -30.30 -30.57
CA LYS A 97 7.17 -29.86 -31.40
C LYS A 97 6.90 -30.81 -32.60
N GLU A 98 7.94 -31.48 -33.11
CA GLU A 98 7.82 -32.39 -34.25
C GLU A 98 7.65 -33.87 -33.85
N ASN A 99 8.05 -34.27 -32.64
CA ASN A 99 8.15 -35.69 -32.27
C ASN A 99 7.44 -36.07 -30.95
N ASP A 100 7.03 -35.11 -30.13
CA ASP A 100 6.33 -35.43 -28.88
C ASP A 100 4.83 -35.60 -29.15
N PRO A 101 4.28 -36.82 -28.96
CA PRO A 101 2.86 -37.08 -29.24
C PRO A 101 1.90 -36.18 -28.44
N ILE A 102 2.29 -35.79 -27.22
CA ILE A 102 1.45 -34.95 -26.37
C ILE A 102 1.40 -33.53 -26.94
N LEU A 103 2.55 -32.96 -27.29
CA LEU A 103 2.61 -31.61 -27.87
C LEU A 103 1.98 -31.56 -29.27
N ILE A 104 2.14 -32.62 -30.09
CA ILE A 104 1.47 -32.72 -31.39
C ILE A 104 -0.04 -32.79 -31.20
N ALA A 105 -0.53 -33.62 -30.28
CA ALA A 105 -1.95 -33.71 -29.98
C ALA A 105 -2.53 -32.42 -29.41
N GLU A 106 -1.81 -31.70 -28.53
CA GLU A 106 -2.18 -30.40 -28.05
C GLU A 106 -2.25 -29.35 -29.18
N ALA A 107 -1.26 -29.34 -30.07
CA ALA A 107 -1.23 -28.45 -31.22
C ALA A 107 -2.38 -28.73 -32.19
N GLU A 108 -2.66 -30.02 -32.47
CA GLU A 108 -3.81 -30.41 -33.28
C GLU A 108 -5.15 -30.09 -32.63
N ARG A 109 -5.26 -30.30 -31.32
CA ARG A 109 -6.45 -29.89 -30.56
C ARG A 109 -6.66 -28.41 -30.68
N LYS A 110 -5.64 -27.58 -30.40
CA LYS A 110 -5.70 -26.11 -30.56
C LYS A 110 -6.08 -25.71 -31.98
N LYS A 111 -5.53 -26.41 -33.00
CA LYS A 111 -5.86 -26.12 -34.40
C LYS A 111 -7.31 -26.50 -34.73
N ARG A 112 -7.83 -27.61 -34.20
CA ARG A 112 -9.24 -28.02 -34.34
C ARG A 112 -10.18 -27.08 -33.59
N GLU A 113 -9.79 -26.66 -32.40
CA GLU A 113 -10.53 -25.64 -31.62
C GLU A 113 -10.56 -24.28 -32.35
N ALA A 114 -9.42 -23.82 -32.89
CA ALA A 114 -9.35 -22.61 -33.70
C ALA A 114 -10.21 -22.72 -34.98
N MET A 115 -10.26 -23.88 -35.65
CA MET A 115 -11.13 -24.11 -36.82
C MET A 115 -12.62 -24.18 -36.44
N ARG A 116 -12.97 -24.73 -35.28
CA ARG A 116 -14.36 -24.69 -34.76
C ARG A 116 -14.85 -23.28 -34.43
N ASP A 117 -13.91 -22.37 -34.10
CA ASP A 117 -14.18 -20.99 -33.81
C ASP A 117 -14.14 -20.08 -35.05
N ALA A 118 -13.79 -20.64 -36.22
CA ALA A 118 -13.79 -19.86 -37.46
C ALA A 118 -15.22 -19.65 -37.96
N ILE A 119 -15.71 -18.44 -37.81
CA ILE A 119 -17.03 -17.99 -38.27
C ILE A 119 -16.81 -16.78 -39.17
N THR A 120 -17.49 -16.76 -40.35
CA THR A 120 -17.45 -15.63 -41.24
C THR A 120 -18.32 -14.50 -40.68
N ILE A 121 -17.70 -13.36 -40.41
CA ILE A 121 -18.37 -12.19 -39.83
C ILE A 121 -18.39 -11.00 -40.79
N LYS A 122 -19.38 -10.13 -40.65
CA LYS A 122 -19.43 -8.84 -41.32
C LYS A 122 -18.64 -7.81 -40.49
N ILE A 123 -17.43 -7.46 -40.91
CA ILE A 123 -16.56 -6.53 -40.16
C ILE A 123 -17.27 -5.20 -39.87
N SER A 124 -18.04 -4.67 -40.82
CA SER A 124 -18.82 -3.43 -40.65
C SER A 124 -19.89 -3.50 -39.54
N SER A 125 -20.18 -4.68 -39.02
CA SER A 125 -21.14 -4.88 -37.93
C SER A 125 -20.49 -4.96 -36.56
N LEU A 126 -19.16 -4.84 -36.46
CA LEU A 126 -18.42 -4.88 -35.22
C LEU A 126 -18.75 -3.66 -34.37
N THR A 127 -19.22 -3.91 -33.17
CA THR A 127 -19.45 -2.88 -32.15
C THR A 127 -18.86 -3.35 -30.82
N GLN A 128 -18.48 -2.40 -29.97
CA GLN A 128 -17.98 -2.69 -28.62
C GLN A 128 -18.83 -1.94 -27.60
N HIS A 129 -19.21 -2.58 -26.53
CA HIS A 129 -20.03 -2.01 -25.48
C HIS A 129 -19.74 -2.68 -24.13
N GLU A 130 -20.34 -2.15 -23.05
CA GLU A 130 -20.18 -2.64 -21.69
C GLU A 130 -18.71 -2.70 -21.22
N ALA A 131 -17.91 -1.69 -21.60
CA ALA A 131 -16.56 -1.57 -21.07
C ALA A 131 -16.58 -1.40 -19.55
N ARG A 132 -15.76 -2.17 -18.84
CA ARG A 132 -15.60 -2.12 -17.38
C ARG A 132 -14.13 -2.25 -17.04
N THR A 133 -13.66 -1.51 -16.03
CA THR A 133 -12.29 -1.69 -15.51
C THR A 133 -12.15 -3.09 -14.90
N ILE A 134 -10.97 -3.70 -15.07
CA ILE A 134 -10.68 -5.03 -14.54
C ILE A 134 -9.24 -5.16 -14.01
N GLY A 135 -8.30 -4.34 -14.45
CA GLY A 135 -6.91 -4.50 -14.09
C GLY A 135 -6.64 -4.21 -12.61
N CYS A 136 -7.20 -3.11 -12.08
CA CYS A 136 -7.10 -2.77 -10.66
C CYS A 136 -7.79 -3.82 -9.79
N GLU A 137 -8.96 -4.27 -10.23
CA GLU A 137 -9.80 -5.27 -9.58
C GLU A 137 -9.08 -6.60 -9.46
N ASN A 138 -8.44 -7.04 -10.54
CA ASN A 138 -7.70 -8.29 -10.59
C ASN A 138 -6.47 -8.27 -9.66
N LEU A 139 -5.75 -7.16 -9.64
CA LEU A 139 -4.60 -6.94 -8.75
C LEU A 139 -5.02 -7.04 -7.29
N CYS A 140 -6.05 -6.28 -6.89
CA CYS A 140 -6.58 -6.30 -5.52
C CYS A 140 -7.17 -7.66 -5.16
N HIS A 141 -7.91 -8.30 -6.07
CA HIS A 141 -8.49 -9.63 -5.86
C HIS A 141 -7.42 -10.70 -5.63
N SER A 142 -6.30 -10.66 -6.36
CA SER A 142 -5.15 -11.55 -6.13
C SER A 142 -4.60 -11.42 -4.70
N THR A 143 -4.38 -10.18 -4.24
CA THR A 143 -3.90 -9.93 -2.87
C THR A 143 -4.92 -10.38 -1.81
N LEU A 144 -6.19 -10.10 -2.03
CA LEU A 144 -7.26 -10.51 -1.13
C LEU A 144 -7.34 -12.04 -0.97
N ARG A 145 -7.19 -12.78 -2.08
CA ARG A 145 -7.10 -14.26 -2.03
C ARG A 145 -5.91 -14.76 -1.22
N MET A 146 -4.75 -14.12 -1.34
CA MET A 146 -3.55 -14.45 -0.56
C MET A 146 -3.76 -14.23 0.94
N LEU A 147 -4.49 -13.17 1.31
CA LEU A 147 -4.83 -12.84 2.69
C LEU A 147 -5.87 -13.79 3.31
N LYS A 148 -6.55 -14.61 2.50
CA LYS A 148 -7.55 -15.61 2.94
C LYS A 148 -8.68 -15.04 3.81
N ILE A 149 -9.12 -13.80 3.50
CA ILE A 149 -10.24 -13.16 4.23
C ILE A 149 -11.52 -13.98 4.08
N ARG A 150 -11.73 -14.60 2.91
CA ARG A 150 -12.87 -15.48 2.66
C ARG A 150 -12.93 -16.64 3.66
N GLU A 151 -11.79 -17.28 3.88
CA GLU A 151 -11.67 -18.41 4.79
C GLU A 151 -11.99 -17.99 6.24
N TYR A 152 -11.47 -16.84 6.67
CA TYR A 152 -11.80 -16.28 7.99
C TYR A 152 -13.30 -16.03 8.14
N LEU A 153 -13.92 -15.31 7.22
CA LEU A 153 -15.35 -15.02 7.28
C LEU A 153 -16.22 -16.28 7.22
N THR A 154 -15.78 -17.30 6.46
CA THR A 154 -16.45 -18.61 6.42
C THR A 154 -16.40 -19.29 7.78
N MET A 155 -15.24 -19.29 8.47
CA MET A 155 -15.11 -19.82 9.84
C MET A 155 -15.97 -19.05 10.85
N ARG A 156 -16.24 -17.76 10.59
CA ARG A 156 -17.16 -16.93 11.39
C ARG A 156 -18.64 -17.14 11.06
N GLY A 157 -18.95 -18.10 10.17
CA GLY A 157 -20.34 -18.46 9.83
C GLY A 157 -21.03 -17.50 8.85
N TRP A 158 -20.27 -16.71 8.10
CA TRP A 158 -20.85 -15.84 7.07
C TRP A 158 -21.33 -16.65 5.86
N GLU A 159 -22.46 -16.25 5.29
CA GLU A 159 -22.96 -16.83 4.05
C GLU A 159 -22.10 -16.38 2.86
N ARG A 160 -22.02 -17.23 1.82
CA ARG A 160 -21.22 -16.98 0.63
C ARG A 160 -21.50 -15.62 -0.01
N MET A 161 -22.76 -15.24 -0.15
CA MET A 161 -23.17 -13.99 -0.78
C MET A 161 -22.70 -12.77 0.03
N ASP A 162 -22.81 -12.83 1.36
CA ASP A 162 -22.35 -11.77 2.26
C ASP A 162 -20.84 -11.60 2.22
N ILE A 163 -20.12 -12.72 2.17
CA ILE A 163 -18.67 -12.73 1.99
C ILE A 163 -18.29 -12.08 0.66
N ASP A 164 -18.92 -12.48 -0.44
CA ASP A 164 -18.64 -11.94 -1.78
C ASP A 164 -18.91 -10.42 -1.84
N ILE A 165 -19.95 -9.94 -1.20
CA ILE A 165 -20.27 -8.50 -1.07
C ILE A 165 -19.20 -7.78 -0.24
N ALA A 166 -18.81 -8.33 0.90
CA ALA A 166 -17.78 -7.74 1.77
C ALA A 166 -16.43 -7.62 1.04
N LEU A 167 -15.99 -8.68 0.38
CA LEU A 167 -14.74 -8.70 -0.37
C LEU A 167 -14.77 -7.73 -1.56
N MET A 168 -15.88 -7.69 -2.28
CA MET A 168 -16.11 -6.73 -3.36
C MET A 168 -16.03 -5.29 -2.85
N GLN A 169 -16.64 -5.01 -1.69
CA GLN A 169 -16.64 -3.68 -1.07
C GLN A 169 -15.25 -3.25 -0.59
N ILE A 170 -14.45 -4.16 -0.02
CA ILE A 170 -13.06 -3.89 0.38
C ILE A 170 -12.21 -3.52 -0.84
N ILE A 171 -12.32 -4.28 -1.95
CA ILE A 171 -11.61 -3.94 -3.19
C ILE A 171 -12.10 -2.60 -3.74
N ALA A 172 -13.42 -2.39 -3.80
CA ALA A 172 -13.97 -1.13 -4.27
C ALA A 172 -13.43 0.07 -3.46
N ARG A 173 -13.29 -0.07 -2.13
CA ARG A 173 -12.74 0.98 -1.28
C ARG A 173 -11.26 1.27 -1.59
N ALA A 174 -10.49 0.25 -1.97
CA ALA A 174 -9.06 0.42 -2.32
C ALA A 174 -8.85 1.15 -3.66
N ILE A 175 -9.77 0.97 -4.63
CA ILE A 175 -9.61 1.49 -6.00
C ILE A 175 -10.52 2.68 -6.31
N TYR A 176 -11.63 2.84 -5.58
CA TYR A 176 -12.61 3.90 -5.75
C TYR A 176 -13.09 4.39 -4.37
N PRO A 177 -12.30 5.21 -3.67
CA PRO A 177 -12.49 5.56 -2.26
C PRO A 177 -13.57 6.64 -2.07
N TYR A 178 -14.81 6.37 -2.48
CA TYR A 178 -15.95 7.26 -2.32
C TYR A 178 -16.97 6.73 -1.32
N SER A 179 -18.03 7.50 -1.09
CA SER A 179 -19.16 7.08 -0.24
C SER A 179 -19.84 5.85 -0.81
N GLU A 180 -20.49 5.07 0.05
CA GLU A 180 -21.19 3.83 -0.33
C GLU A 180 -22.25 4.06 -1.43
N LEU A 181 -22.94 5.21 -1.42
CA LEU A 181 -23.89 5.56 -2.47
C LEU A 181 -23.21 5.71 -3.85
N LYS A 182 -22.05 6.36 -3.92
CA LYS A 182 -21.27 6.45 -5.16
C LYS A 182 -20.69 5.10 -5.54
N THR A 183 -20.25 4.31 -4.55
CA THR A 183 -19.73 2.95 -4.75
C THR A 183 -20.77 2.03 -5.38
N VAL A 184 -22.06 2.11 -5.01
CA VAL A 184 -23.13 1.34 -5.67
C VAL A 184 -23.18 1.61 -7.18
N ARG A 185 -23.11 2.87 -7.60
CA ARG A 185 -23.10 3.24 -9.03
C ARG A 185 -21.84 2.69 -9.71
N TYR A 186 -20.69 2.91 -9.10
CA TYR A 186 -19.40 2.42 -9.60
C TYR A 186 -19.43 0.89 -9.82
N LEU A 187 -19.91 0.13 -8.84
CA LEU A 187 -20.01 -1.33 -8.91
C LEU A 187 -20.96 -1.82 -10.03
N LYS A 188 -22.00 -1.06 -10.35
CA LYS A 188 -22.96 -1.40 -11.39
C LYS A 188 -22.52 -1.01 -12.80
N GLU A 189 -21.78 0.09 -12.93
CA GLU A 189 -21.59 0.78 -14.21
C GLU A 189 -20.14 0.81 -14.69
N ASN A 190 -19.14 0.83 -13.80
CA ASN A 190 -17.76 1.15 -14.16
C ASN A 190 -16.79 -0.02 -14.06
N THR A 191 -17.01 -0.94 -13.12
CA THR A 191 -16.07 -2.00 -12.76
C THR A 191 -16.59 -3.40 -13.07
N ALA A 192 -15.68 -4.35 -13.28
CA ALA A 192 -16.01 -5.78 -13.44
C ALA A 192 -16.13 -6.53 -12.10
N LEU A 193 -16.07 -5.86 -10.94
CA LEU A 193 -16.12 -6.53 -9.62
C LEU A 193 -17.37 -7.41 -9.45
N ALA A 194 -18.55 -6.92 -9.87
CA ALA A 194 -19.77 -7.71 -9.80
C ALA A 194 -19.67 -9.03 -10.62
N GLU A 195 -18.94 -9.02 -11.73
CA GLU A 195 -18.69 -10.21 -12.56
C GLU A 195 -17.66 -11.13 -11.92
N ILE A 196 -16.58 -10.59 -11.35
CA ILE A 196 -15.54 -11.36 -10.64
C ILE A 196 -16.15 -12.14 -9.47
N PHE A 197 -17.03 -11.52 -8.69
CA PHE A 197 -17.72 -12.14 -7.56
C PHE A 197 -19.03 -12.83 -7.93
N LYS A 198 -19.46 -12.76 -9.20
CA LYS A 198 -20.73 -13.32 -9.70
C LYS A 198 -21.95 -12.82 -8.93
N ILE A 199 -21.95 -11.54 -8.55
CA ILE A 199 -23.05 -10.89 -7.82
C ILE A 199 -23.98 -10.23 -8.83
N PRO A 200 -25.29 -10.56 -8.81
CA PRO A 200 -26.28 -9.87 -9.63
C PRO A 200 -26.37 -8.38 -9.27
N LYS A 201 -26.40 -7.50 -10.28
CA LYS A 201 -26.38 -6.03 -10.07
C LYS A 201 -27.55 -5.54 -9.21
N GLU A 202 -28.67 -6.24 -9.23
CA GLU A 202 -29.88 -5.96 -8.44
C GLU A 202 -29.65 -6.12 -6.95
N LYS A 203 -28.75 -7.03 -6.56
CA LYS A 203 -28.35 -7.27 -5.17
C LYS A 203 -27.41 -6.20 -4.60
N ILE A 204 -26.81 -5.37 -5.47
CA ILE A 204 -25.89 -4.31 -5.04
C ILE A 204 -26.70 -3.06 -4.71
N THR A 205 -27.02 -2.87 -3.45
CA THR A 205 -27.78 -1.69 -2.95
C THR A 205 -26.98 -0.97 -1.86
N LYS A 206 -27.32 0.28 -1.57
CA LYS A 206 -26.67 1.05 -0.51
C LYS A 206 -26.82 0.36 0.86
N ASP A 207 -28.00 -0.17 1.14
CA ASP A 207 -28.30 -0.77 2.44
C ASP A 207 -27.53 -2.08 2.63
N VAL A 208 -27.35 -2.85 1.55
CA VAL A 208 -26.50 -4.06 1.54
C VAL A 208 -25.05 -3.69 1.84
N LEU A 209 -24.50 -2.63 1.22
CA LEU A 209 -23.14 -2.20 1.50
C LEU A 209 -22.98 -1.64 2.90
N TYR A 210 -23.94 -0.87 3.42
CA TYR A 210 -23.89 -0.39 4.81
C TYR A 210 -23.92 -1.53 5.82
N ASN A 211 -24.82 -2.50 5.63
CA ASN A 211 -24.90 -3.67 6.52
C ASN A 211 -23.62 -4.53 6.45
N SER A 212 -23.06 -4.72 5.26
CA SER A 212 -21.79 -5.41 5.08
C SER A 212 -20.65 -4.72 5.84
N ALA A 213 -20.53 -3.38 5.73
CA ALA A 213 -19.53 -2.62 6.45
C ALA A 213 -19.70 -2.70 7.99
N LEU A 214 -20.94 -2.64 8.48
CA LEU A 214 -21.24 -2.79 9.91
C LEU A 214 -20.86 -4.19 10.43
N ARG A 215 -21.19 -5.25 9.71
CA ARG A 215 -20.80 -6.62 10.06
C ARG A 215 -19.28 -6.80 10.02
N LEU A 216 -18.57 -6.21 9.06
CA LEU A 216 -17.10 -6.21 9.03
C LEU A 216 -16.51 -5.49 10.24
N TRP A 217 -17.19 -4.43 10.73
CA TRP A 217 -16.78 -3.77 11.97
C TRP A 217 -16.97 -4.67 13.20
N GLU A 218 -18.01 -5.46 13.26
CA GLU A 218 -18.22 -6.43 14.36
C GLU A 218 -17.08 -7.46 14.43
N GLU A 219 -16.54 -7.84 13.27
CA GLU A 219 -15.42 -8.78 13.16
C GLU A 219 -14.02 -8.11 13.23
N HIS A 220 -13.94 -6.78 13.37
CA HIS A 220 -12.69 -6.02 13.13
C HIS A 220 -11.48 -6.54 13.89
N ARG A 221 -11.61 -6.88 15.19
CA ARG A 221 -10.48 -7.36 16.00
C ARG A 221 -9.95 -8.70 15.51
N GLY A 222 -10.82 -9.71 15.44
CA GLY A 222 -10.40 -11.02 14.97
C GLY A 222 -9.91 -11.03 13.53
N LEU A 223 -10.46 -10.15 12.68
CA LEU A 223 -9.99 -10.02 11.30
C LEU A 223 -8.63 -9.33 11.23
N GLU A 224 -8.35 -8.31 12.06
CA GLU A 224 -7.00 -7.72 12.16
C GLU A 224 -5.97 -8.76 12.64
N ASP A 225 -6.29 -9.54 13.69
CA ASP A 225 -5.40 -10.59 14.21
C ASP A 225 -5.10 -11.62 13.13
N TRP A 226 -6.12 -12.08 12.41
CA TRP A 226 -5.97 -12.99 11.27
C TRP A 226 -5.07 -12.42 10.17
N LEU A 227 -5.32 -11.17 9.77
CA LEU A 227 -4.54 -10.52 8.71
C LEU A 227 -3.09 -10.32 9.12
N HIS A 228 -2.87 -9.90 10.35
CA HIS A 228 -1.54 -9.69 10.93
C HIS A 228 -0.74 -11.00 10.97
N GLU A 229 -1.29 -12.05 11.58
CA GLU A 229 -0.67 -13.37 11.65
C GLU A 229 -0.39 -13.91 10.24
N ARG A 230 -1.35 -13.76 9.33
CA ARG A 230 -1.23 -14.22 7.95
C ARG A 230 -0.10 -13.54 7.22
N VAL A 231 0.03 -12.22 7.35
CA VAL A 231 1.08 -11.43 6.71
C VAL A 231 2.46 -11.75 7.29
N CYS A 232 2.58 -11.86 8.62
CA CYS A 232 3.82 -12.28 9.28
C CYS A 232 4.29 -13.65 8.76
N ASN A 233 3.37 -14.61 8.65
CA ASN A 233 3.68 -15.95 8.16
C ASN A 233 4.08 -15.97 6.66
N ILE A 234 3.40 -15.19 5.80
CA ILE A 234 3.71 -15.16 4.36
C ILE A 234 5.06 -14.55 4.08
N PHE A 235 5.41 -13.47 4.78
CA PHE A 235 6.62 -12.69 4.53
C PHE A 235 7.75 -12.97 5.50
N ASN A 236 7.55 -13.91 6.44
CA ASN A 236 8.52 -14.25 7.50
C ASN A 236 9.00 -13.00 8.27
N ILE A 237 8.03 -12.18 8.73
CA ILE A 237 8.32 -10.92 9.40
C ILE A 237 8.54 -11.17 10.89
N GLU A 238 9.70 -10.75 11.38
CA GLU A 238 9.99 -10.66 12.81
C GLU A 238 9.72 -9.23 13.31
N GLU A 239 8.72 -9.06 14.14
CA GLU A 239 8.33 -7.73 14.65
C GLU A 239 9.15 -7.33 15.88
N LYS A 240 10.29 -6.74 15.63
CA LYS A 240 11.15 -6.15 16.70
C LYS A 240 10.82 -4.69 16.97
N VAL A 241 10.28 -3.97 15.99
CA VAL A 241 10.00 -2.53 16.07
C VAL A 241 8.55 -2.26 15.71
N LEU A 242 7.85 -1.59 16.62
CA LEU A 242 6.48 -1.12 16.47
C LEU A 242 6.47 0.39 16.33
N LEU A 243 5.89 0.91 15.27
CA LEU A 243 5.76 2.32 15.00
C LEU A 243 4.34 2.75 15.35
N PHE A 244 4.21 3.62 16.33
CA PHE A 244 2.92 4.10 16.82
C PHE A 244 2.71 5.57 16.50
N ASP A 245 1.59 5.87 15.87
CA ASP A 245 1.11 7.25 15.68
C ASP A 245 -0.42 7.27 15.58
N ILE A 246 -1.01 8.47 15.67
CA ILE A 246 -2.44 8.70 15.47
C ILE A 246 -2.68 9.68 14.34
N THR A 247 -3.85 9.56 13.77
CA THR A 247 -4.37 10.56 12.84
C THR A 247 -5.80 10.92 13.20
N ASN A 248 -6.32 12.00 12.61
CA ASN A 248 -7.72 12.34 12.75
C ASN A 248 -8.41 12.47 11.41
N THR A 249 -9.69 12.22 11.40
CA THR A 249 -10.59 12.52 10.28
C THR A 249 -11.63 13.53 10.75
N TYR A 250 -11.93 14.52 9.91
CA TYR A 250 -12.89 15.56 10.21
C TYR A 250 -14.24 15.27 9.54
N PHE A 251 -15.27 15.91 10.09
CA PHE A 251 -16.65 15.76 9.66
C PHE A 251 -17.22 17.11 9.24
N GLU A 252 -17.93 17.11 8.12
CA GLU A 252 -18.68 18.29 7.66
C GLU A 252 -20.15 18.14 8.04
N GLY A 253 -20.65 19.07 8.88
CA GLY A 253 -22.04 19.09 9.32
C GLY A 253 -22.21 18.90 10.83
N LYS A 254 -23.50 18.77 11.26
CA LYS A 254 -23.86 18.60 12.66
C LYS A 254 -23.91 17.11 13.04
N TYR A 255 -23.10 16.71 14.00
CA TYR A 255 -23.00 15.32 14.51
C TYR A 255 -23.37 15.27 15.99
N ASP A 256 -24.48 15.88 16.39
CA ASP A 256 -24.86 16.08 17.79
C ASP A 256 -25.29 14.77 18.49
N LYS A 257 -25.61 13.73 17.70
CA LYS A 257 -26.00 12.40 18.22
C LYS A 257 -24.83 11.41 18.30
N SER A 258 -23.63 11.78 17.83
CA SER A 258 -22.45 10.91 17.89
C SER A 258 -21.67 11.13 19.16
N GLY A 259 -21.39 10.06 19.91
CA GLY A 259 -20.54 10.07 21.10
C GLY A 259 -19.06 10.20 20.75
N ILE A 260 -18.63 9.67 19.62
CA ILE A 260 -17.20 9.67 19.21
C ILE A 260 -16.81 10.91 18.41
N CYS A 261 -17.73 11.58 17.73
CA CYS A 261 -17.45 12.82 17.01
C CYS A 261 -17.40 14.01 17.97
N GLN A 262 -16.20 14.45 18.33
CA GLN A 262 -15.98 15.53 19.29
C GLN A 262 -15.06 16.61 18.68
N TYR A 263 -15.18 17.84 19.21
CA TYR A 263 -14.21 18.88 18.92
C TYR A 263 -12.87 18.54 19.60
N GLY A 264 -11.80 18.56 18.85
CA GLY A 264 -10.48 18.21 19.33
C GLY A 264 -9.36 18.91 18.57
N ARG A 265 -8.13 18.56 18.84
CA ARG A 265 -6.96 19.12 18.16
C ARG A 265 -6.82 18.52 16.77
N SER A 266 -7.33 19.21 15.76
CA SER A 266 -7.17 18.78 14.36
C SER A 266 -5.74 18.97 13.87
N LYS A 267 -5.13 17.92 13.31
CA LYS A 267 -3.83 17.99 12.62
C LYS A 267 -3.90 18.92 11.38
N GLU A 268 -5.08 19.11 10.79
CA GLU A 268 -5.37 20.02 9.68
C GLU A 268 -5.69 21.46 10.13
N LYS A 269 -5.58 21.74 11.44
CA LYS A 269 -5.90 23.06 12.03
C LYS A 269 -7.34 23.53 11.79
N ARG A 270 -8.27 22.58 11.60
CA ARG A 270 -9.72 22.83 11.48
C ARG A 270 -10.34 22.84 12.88
N SER A 271 -10.62 24.02 13.40
CA SER A 271 -11.32 24.20 14.70
C SER A 271 -12.85 24.28 14.56
N ASP A 272 -13.33 24.35 13.32
CA ASP A 272 -14.75 24.47 12.93
C ASP A 272 -15.45 23.10 12.79
N CYS A 273 -14.71 21.99 12.77
CA CYS A 273 -15.22 20.66 12.55
C CYS A 273 -14.99 19.76 13.76
N LYS A 274 -15.95 18.84 13.99
CA LYS A 274 -15.74 17.69 14.89
C LYS A 274 -14.82 16.69 14.20
N ILE A 275 -14.06 15.94 14.99
CA ILE A 275 -13.12 14.93 14.51
C ILE A 275 -13.32 13.60 15.23
N VAL A 276 -12.73 12.54 14.66
CA VAL A 276 -12.53 11.22 15.26
C VAL A 276 -11.06 10.87 15.10
N VAL A 277 -10.50 10.20 16.08
CA VAL A 277 -9.08 9.81 16.10
C VAL A 277 -8.95 8.35 15.67
N LEU A 278 -8.02 8.08 14.76
CA LEU A 278 -7.58 6.74 14.36
C LEU A 278 -6.13 6.56 14.81
N ALA A 279 -5.90 5.62 15.70
CA ALA A 279 -4.57 5.17 16.09
C ALA A 279 -4.17 3.96 15.24
N ALA A 280 -2.90 3.88 14.87
CA ALA A 280 -2.35 2.76 14.15
C ALA A 280 -0.97 2.38 14.68
N VAL A 281 -0.74 1.08 14.77
CA VAL A 281 0.57 0.45 14.96
C VAL A 281 0.93 -0.21 13.64
N VAL A 282 2.11 0.10 13.13
CA VAL A 282 2.66 -0.54 11.94
C VAL A 282 4.06 -1.06 12.24
N ASN A 283 4.50 -2.05 11.49
CA ASN A 283 5.88 -2.51 11.55
C ASN A 283 6.80 -1.67 10.64
N THR A 284 8.06 -2.00 10.59
CA THR A 284 9.08 -1.28 9.79
C THR A 284 8.83 -1.33 8.28
N GLU A 285 8.03 -2.30 7.81
CA GLU A 285 7.66 -2.44 6.40
C GLU A 285 6.37 -1.67 6.02
N GLY A 286 5.76 -0.97 6.99
CA GLY A 286 4.51 -0.24 6.79
C GLY A 286 3.27 -1.14 6.78
N LEU A 287 3.39 -2.37 7.24
CA LEU A 287 2.25 -3.28 7.38
C LEU A 287 1.59 -3.05 8.73
N LEU A 288 0.26 -3.04 8.76
CA LEU A 288 -0.50 -2.84 9.98
C LEU A 288 -0.26 -3.98 10.97
N VAL A 289 -0.26 -3.63 12.24
CA VAL A 289 -0.25 -4.57 13.37
C VAL A 289 -1.57 -4.43 14.12
N ARG A 290 -1.96 -3.20 14.42
CA ARG A 290 -3.17 -2.90 15.17
C ARG A 290 -3.74 -1.53 14.81
N THR A 291 -5.07 -1.39 14.87
CA THR A 291 -5.75 -0.10 14.79
C THR A 291 -6.75 0.09 15.91
N SER A 292 -7.04 1.36 16.27
CA SER A 292 -8.09 1.70 17.22
C SER A 292 -8.73 3.04 16.88
N ILE A 293 -10.01 3.18 17.14
CA ILE A 293 -10.80 4.37 16.84
C ILE A 293 -11.27 4.98 18.17
N TYR A 294 -10.94 6.27 18.38
CA TYR A 294 -11.23 7.01 19.60
C TYR A 294 -12.04 8.26 19.33
N GLU A 295 -12.60 8.81 20.41
CA GLU A 295 -13.27 10.10 20.41
C GLU A 295 -12.32 11.23 19.97
N GLY A 296 -12.86 12.23 19.29
CA GLY A 296 -12.08 13.31 18.70
C GLY A 296 -11.36 14.20 19.72
N ASN A 297 -11.81 14.25 20.97
CA ASN A 297 -11.21 15.00 22.08
C ASN A 297 -10.21 14.19 22.92
N ARG A 298 -9.98 12.92 22.55
CA ARG A 298 -9.01 12.07 23.27
C ARG A 298 -7.59 12.62 23.10
N HIS A 299 -6.86 12.69 24.21
CA HIS A 299 -5.45 13.11 24.20
C HIS A 299 -4.55 12.02 23.63
N ASP A 300 -3.60 12.41 22.81
CA ASP A 300 -2.66 11.50 22.15
C ASP A 300 -1.95 10.58 23.15
N SER A 301 -1.47 11.16 24.27
CA SER A 301 -0.75 10.43 25.30
C SER A 301 -1.57 9.37 26.06
N THR A 302 -2.91 9.44 26.02
CA THR A 302 -3.76 8.46 26.72
C THR A 302 -4.16 7.24 25.88
N THR A 303 -3.75 7.19 24.61
CA THR A 303 -4.11 6.10 23.69
C THR A 303 -3.06 5.00 23.60
N LEU A 304 -1.81 5.30 23.98
CA LEU A 304 -0.68 4.41 23.79
C LEU A 304 -0.83 3.10 24.57
N GLU A 305 -1.12 3.19 25.87
CA GLU A 305 -1.25 2.04 26.76
C GLU A 305 -2.29 1.04 26.24
N GLU A 306 -3.47 1.53 25.85
CA GLU A 306 -4.56 0.69 25.35
C GLU A 306 -4.20 0.00 24.03
N VAL A 307 -3.59 0.75 23.08
CA VAL A 307 -3.27 0.20 21.76
C VAL A 307 -2.09 -0.76 21.81
N ILE A 308 -0.99 -0.36 22.44
CA ILE A 308 0.20 -1.21 22.55
C ILE A 308 -0.07 -2.42 23.46
N GLY A 309 -0.84 -2.23 24.55
CA GLY A 309 -1.26 -3.33 25.41
C GLY A 309 -2.09 -4.39 24.67
N SER A 310 -2.92 -3.97 23.71
CA SER A 310 -3.67 -4.93 22.87
C SER A 310 -2.79 -5.72 21.90
N VAL A 311 -1.60 -5.23 21.54
CA VAL A 311 -0.64 -5.93 20.67
C VAL A 311 0.18 -6.96 21.46
N SER A 312 0.47 -6.69 22.72
CA SER A 312 1.38 -7.52 23.54
C SER A 312 0.80 -8.88 23.95
N ASN A 313 -0.53 -9.01 24.00
CA ASN A 313 -1.18 -10.22 24.48
C ASN A 313 -1.09 -11.43 23.52
N ASP A 314 -0.74 -11.21 22.24
CA ASP A 314 -0.84 -12.22 21.18
C ASP A 314 0.50 -12.80 20.72
N LEU A 315 1.63 -12.41 21.33
CA LEU A 315 2.95 -12.68 20.72
C LEU A 315 3.91 -13.37 21.71
N VAL A 316 4.18 -14.62 21.41
CA VAL A 316 5.15 -15.51 22.07
C VAL A 316 6.57 -15.18 21.55
N SER A 317 7.18 -14.12 22.07
CA SER A 317 8.61 -13.83 21.82
C SER A 317 9.26 -13.28 23.08
N ASP A 318 10.33 -13.91 23.54
CA ASP A 318 11.15 -13.47 24.68
C ASP A 318 11.96 -12.19 24.40
N ALA A 319 11.96 -11.69 23.16
CA ALA A 319 12.69 -10.50 22.77
C ALA A 319 11.89 -9.23 23.11
N ARG A 320 12.53 -8.26 23.81
CA ARG A 320 11.96 -6.92 24.00
C ARG A 320 11.68 -6.26 22.67
N ARG A 321 10.49 -5.70 22.52
CA ARG A 321 10.09 -4.92 21.36
C ARG A 321 10.36 -3.45 21.59
N ILE A 322 10.67 -2.76 20.50
CA ILE A 322 10.97 -1.33 20.51
C ILE A 322 9.73 -0.58 20.02
N VAL A 323 9.16 0.27 20.86
CA VAL A 323 8.07 1.18 20.45
C VAL A 323 8.68 2.52 20.05
N VAL A 324 8.51 2.89 18.78
CA VAL A 324 8.91 4.20 18.27
C VAL A 324 7.68 5.10 18.16
N MET A 325 7.75 6.27 18.76
CA MET A 325 6.61 7.20 18.83
C MET A 325 7.05 8.66 18.68
N ASP A 326 6.12 9.52 18.21
CA ASP A 326 6.34 10.96 18.08
C ASP A 326 6.29 11.67 19.43
N ALA A 327 6.79 12.90 19.47
CA ALA A 327 6.83 13.77 20.65
C ALA A 327 5.48 13.95 21.35
N GLY A 328 4.36 13.88 20.62
CA GLY A 328 3.00 14.00 21.15
C GLY A 328 2.60 12.90 22.13
N PHE A 329 3.28 11.76 22.08
CA PHE A 329 3.01 10.60 22.97
C PHE A 329 3.93 10.54 24.17
N TYR A 330 4.92 11.40 24.22
CA TYR A 330 5.81 11.45 25.37
C TYR A 330 5.04 11.92 26.62
N SER A 331 5.00 11.07 27.64
CA SER A 331 4.64 11.38 29.02
C SER A 331 5.42 10.47 29.96
N ALA A 332 5.67 10.93 31.18
CA ALA A 332 6.35 10.10 32.18
C ALA A 332 5.59 8.81 32.44
N SER A 333 4.24 8.83 32.44
CA SER A 333 3.38 7.66 32.59
C SER A 333 3.54 6.67 31.43
N ASN A 334 3.54 7.12 30.16
CA ASN A 334 3.70 6.24 29.00
C ASN A 334 5.07 5.57 28.99
N VAL A 335 6.12 6.33 29.26
CA VAL A 335 7.50 5.79 29.32
C VAL A 335 7.63 4.76 30.45
N LYS A 336 7.04 5.04 31.61
CA LYS A 336 7.01 4.11 32.73
C LYS A 336 6.23 2.85 32.35
N TRP A 337 5.03 2.98 31.81
CA TRP A 337 4.19 1.87 31.40
C TRP A 337 4.91 0.96 30.39
N LEU A 338 5.57 1.51 29.36
CA LEU A 338 6.35 0.73 28.41
C LEU A 338 7.45 -0.07 29.09
N THR A 339 8.19 0.56 29.99
CA THR A 339 9.29 -0.10 30.74
C THR A 339 8.75 -1.21 31.64
N ASP A 340 7.66 -0.96 32.37
CA ASP A 340 7.03 -1.90 33.27
C ASP A 340 6.45 -3.14 32.53
N HIS A 341 6.10 -2.97 31.24
CA HIS A 341 5.58 -4.05 30.36
C HIS A 341 6.63 -4.62 29.41
N ASN A 342 7.91 -4.43 29.71
CA ASN A 342 9.04 -5.02 28.99
C ASN A 342 9.17 -4.56 27.52
N PHE A 343 8.76 -3.32 27.23
CA PHE A 343 9.05 -2.65 25.97
C PHE A 343 10.25 -1.74 26.09
N ASP A 344 11.06 -1.68 25.03
CA ASP A 344 11.98 -0.59 24.80
C ASP A 344 11.29 0.52 24.02
N TYR A 345 11.81 1.74 24.10
CA TYR A 345 11.21 2.86 23.40
C TYR A 345 12.24 3.82 22.80
N ILE A 346 11.81 4.52 21.76
CA ILE A 346 12.46 5.70 21.21
C ILE A 346 11.39 6.77 20.96
N THR A 347 11.62 7.98 21.49
CA THR A 347 10.69 9.10 21.29
C THR A 347 11.45 10.41 21.20
N VAL A 348 10.85 11.43 20.57
CA VAL A 348 11.37 12.80 20.63
C VAL A 348 10.97 13.43 21.96
N LEU A 349 11.93 14.02 22.64
CA LEU A 349 11.68 14.80 23.83
C LEU A 349 11.58 16.29 23.46
N PRO A 350 10.40 16.91 23.60
CA PRO A 350 10.22 18.32 23.23
C PRO A 350 11.10 19.27 24.06
N SER A 351 11.71 20.24 23.41
CA SER A 351 12.49 21.31 24.05
C SER A 351 13.55 20.83 25.03
N ALA A 352 14.20 19.69 24.70
CA ALA A 352 15.22 19.09 25.55
C ALA A 352 16.65 19.50 25.19
N GLU A 353 16.85 20.27 24.13
CA GLU A 353 18.16 20.64 23.59
C GLU A 353 18.99 21.42 24.61
N THR A 354 18.33 22.22 25.44
CA THR A 354 18.98 22.97 26.52
C THR A 354 19.30 22.15 27.77
N ARG A 355 18.72 20.96 27.90
CA ARG A 355 18.91 20.04 29.05
C ARG A 355 19.77 18.85 28.72
N PHE A 356 20.21 18.76 27.48
CA PHE A 356 21.04 17.67 26.99
C PHE A 356 22.47 17.82 27.49
N THR A 357 23.02 16.75 28.05
CA THR A 357 24.42 16.69 28.52
C THR A 357 25.13 15.63 27.69
N PRO A 358 26.13 15.99 26.87
CA PRO A 358 26.92 15.03 26.12
C PRO A 358 27.63 14.01 27.03
N SER A 359 27.67 12.75 26.63
CA SER A 359 28.46 11.72 27.31
C SER A 359 29.95 11.83 26.97
N SER A 360 30.28 12.40 25.82
CA SER A 360 31.63 12.67 25.33
C SER A 360 31.62 13.78 24.27
N ASP A 361 32.81 14.28 23.91
CA ASP A 361 32.96 15.25 22.80
C ASP A 361 32.79 14.62 21.41
N LYS A 362 32.60 13.30 21.32
CA LYS A 362 32.45 12.56 20.06
C LYS A 362 31.13 12.99 19.39
N VAL A 363 31.23 13.53 18.19
CA VAL A 363 30.10 13.80 17.29
C VAL A 363 30.25 12.93 16.04
N VAL A 364 29.27 12.09 15.76
CA VAL A 364 29.25 11.22 14.59
C VAL A 364 28.54 11.91 13.44
N GLN A 365 29.23 12.03 12.30
CA GLN A 365 28.63 12.55 11.07
C GLN A 365 28.04 11.37 10.29
N HIS A 366 26.81 11.55 9.80
CA HIS A 366 26.09 10.58 9.00
C HIS A 366 25.32 11.29 7.88
N LYS A 367 25.06 10.57 6.79
CA LYS A 367 24.19 11.05 5.71
C LYS A 367 22.90 10.25 5.68
N ASP A 368 21.79 10.94 5.55
CA ASP A 368 20.49 10.29 5.36
C ASP A 368 20.34 9.71 3.93
N ALA A 369 19.23 9.04 3.66
CA ALA A 369 18.92 8.47 2.35
C ALA A 369 18.83 9.50 1.20
N ARG A 370 18.86 10.82 1.53
CA ARG A 370 18.87 11.93 0.57
C ARG A 370 20.22 12.63 0.50
N GLU A 371 21.29 11.97 0.99
CA GLU A 371 22.65 12.52 1.07
C GLU A 371 22.78 13.79 1.93
N GLN A 372 21.82 14.05 2.84
CA GLN A 372 21.84 15.22 3.72
C GLN A 372 22.59 14.95 5.00
N GLU A 373 23.45 15.89 5.42
CA GLU A 373 24.30 15.73 6.58
C GLU A 373 23.51 15.81 7.89
N ILE A 374 23.83 14.89 8.79
CA ILE A 374 23.28 14.75 10.13
C ILE A 374 24.43 14.55 11.10
N ARG A 375 24.42 15.28 12.22
CA ARG A 375 25.36 15.14 13.32
C ARG A 375 24.65 14.52 14.51
N LEU A 376 25.25 13.48 15.06
CA LEU A 376 24.72 12.67 16.13
C LEU A 376 25.65 12.72 17.33
N GLN A 377 25.11 12.93 18.52
CA GLN A 377 25.89 12.93 19.75
C GLN A 377 25.15 12.22 20.87
N LEU A 378 25.76 11.20 21.42
CA LEU A 378 25.20 10.46 22.54
C LEU A 378 25.36 11.27 23.84
N GLY A 379 24.35 11.19 24.70
CA GLY A 379 24.34 11.90 25.97
C GLY A 379 23.20 11.47 26.86
N THR A 380 22.89 12.33 27.79
CA THR A 380 21.83 12.11 28.77
C THR A 380 20.95 13.36 28.94
N VAL A 381 19.75 13.12 29.45
CA VAL A 381 18.82 14.19 29.89
C VAL A 381 18.28 13.80 31.26
N THR A 382 18.28 14.74 32.20
CA THR A 382 17.65 14.53 33.51
C THR A 382 16.19 14.94 33.44
N ILE A 383 15.29 14.02 33.83
CA ILE A 383 13.85 14.18 33.87
C ILE A 383 13.37 13.68 35.24
N ASP A 384 12.72 14.51 36.01
CA ASP A 384 12.24 14.19 37.36
C ASP A 384 13.32 13.49 38.23
N ASP A 385 14.52 14.10 38.24
CA ASP A 385 15.73 13.64 38.93
C ASP A 385 16.27 12.29 38.46
N VAL A 386 15.73 11.72 37.36
CA VAL A 386 16.22 10.49 36.75
C VAL A 386 17.04 10.80 35.50
N VAL A 387 18.30 10.33 35.47
CA VAL A 387 19.16 10.44 34.29
C VAL A 387 18.75 9.40 33.27
N LYS A 388 18.39 9.84 32.08
CA LYS A 388 17.97 8.96 30.97
C LYS A 388 18.88 9.15 29.79
N LYS A 389 19.11 8.05 29.06
CA LYS A 389 19.90 8.02 27.83
C LYS A 389 19.21 8.80 26.72
N ALA A 390 19.97 9.60 25.99
CA ALA A 390 19.47 10.45 24.95
C ALA A 390 20.45 10.58 23.79
N LEU A 391 19.95 10.88 22.59
CA LEU A 391 20.73 11.19 21.41
C LEU A 391 20.33 12.58 20.90
N LEU A 392 21.30 13.51 20.87
CA LEU A 392 21.11 14.79 20.18
C LEU A 392 21.32 14.56 18.68
N VAL A 393 20.34 15.00 17.92
CA VAL A 393 20.37 14.98 16.46
C VAL A 393 20.36 16.43 15.96
N ASP A 394 21.33 16.77 15.09
CA ASP A 394 21.42 18.06 14.42
C ASP A 394 21.41 17.84 12.90
N SER A 395 20.33 18.26 12.24
CA SER A 395 20.07 18.01 10.82
C SER A 395 20.01 19.32 10.05
N ASP A 396 20.89 19.47 9.06
CA ASP A 396 20.96 20.67 8.23
C ASP A 396 19.68 20.89 7.41
N ALA A 397 19.09 19.82 6.89
CA ALA A 397 17.81 19.90 6.18
C ALA A 397 16.66 20.41 7.04
N LYS A 398 16.56 19.89 8.27
CA LYS A 398 15.56 20.33 9.24
C LYS A 398 15.82 21.79 9.65
N ALA A 399 17.09 22.18 9.85
CA ALA A 399 17.48 23.54 10.16
C ALA A 399 17.05 24.52 9.07
N LEU A 400 17.28 24.17 7.80
CA LEU A 400 16.89 25.00 6.66
C LEU A 400 15.36 25.19 6.60
N LYS A 401 14.62 24.09 6.77
CA LYS A 401 13.15 24.11 6.79
C LYS A 401 12.61 24.97 7.94
N GLU A 402 13.12 24.78 9.14
CA GLU A 402 12.68 25.52 10.34
C GLU A 402 13.01 27.00 10.24
N ARG A 403 14.19 27.38 9.72
CA ARG A 403 14.57 28.78 9.43
C ARG A 403 13.61 29.40 8.42
N SER A 404 13.32 28.72 7.32
CA SER A 404 12.37 29.20 6.31
C SER A 404 10.97 29.41 6.90
N MET A 405 10.47 28.45 7.68
CA MET A 405 9.17 28.56 8.36
C MET A 405 9.14 29.72 9.38
N TYR A 406 10.21 29.88 10.14
CA TYR A 406 10.36 30.95 11.10
C TYR A 406 10.35 32.35 10.42
N GLU A 407 11.14 32.51 9.35
CA GLU A 407 11.18 33.77 8.59
C GLU A 407 9.83 34.10 7.93
N GLN A 408 9.15 33.09 7.36
CA GLN A 408 7.80 33.29 6.83
C GLN A 408 6.79 33.71 7.92
N ALA A 409 6.91 33.14 9.11
CA ALA A 409 6.06 33.51 10.25
C ALA A 409 6.39 34.93 10.75
N CYS A 410 7.66 35.31 10.80
CA CYS A 410 8.10 36.65 11.08
C CYS A 410 7.50 37.66 10.08
N LYS A 411 7.64 37.41 8.78
CA LYS A 411 7.07 38.24 7.72
C LYS A 411 5.56 38.45 7.88
N ARG A 412 4.80 37.41 8.13
CA ARG A 412 3.35 37.50 8.35
C ARG A 412 2.99 38.24 9.63
N TYR A 413 3.79 38.11 10.68
CA TYR A 413 3.62 38.87 11.91
C TYR A 413 3.90 40.36 11.69
N GLU A 414 4.98 40.72 10.98
CA GLU A 414 5.34 42.08 10.58
C GLU A 414 4.26 42.72 9.71
N GLU A 415 3.72 42.03 8.72
CA GLU A 415 2.57 42.46 7.91
C GLU A 415 1.35 42.76 8.81
N GLY A 416 1.13 41.93 9.84
CA GLY A 416 0.09 42.18 10.86
C GLY A 416 0.32 43.45 11.68
N LEU A 417 1.56 43.66 12.13
CA LEU A 417 1.96 44.87 12.86
C LEU A 417 1.80 46.13 11.98
N GLU A 418 2.26 46.10 10.74
CA GLU A 418 2.08 47.21 9.78
C GLU A 418 0.60 47.50 9.50
N SER A 419 -0.25 46.47 9.44
CA SER A 419 -1.71 46.62 9.29
C SER A 419 -2.33 47.33 10.50
N ILE A 420 -1.84 47.06 11.71
CA ILE A 420 -2.29 47.75 12.93
C ILE A 420 -1.81 49.23 12.90
N LYS A 421 -0.53 49.46 12.59
CA LYS A 421 0.09 50.79 12.49
C LYS A 421 -0.61 51.65 11.43
N ALA A 422 -0.89 51.11 10.25
CA ALA A 422 -1.63 51.80 9.19
C ALA A 422 -3.06 52.16 9.61
N GLY A 423 -3.72 51.32 10.44
CA GLY A 423 -5.03 51.58 11.01
C GLY A 423 -5.03 52.78 11.98
N ILE A 424 -3.95 53.00 12.73
CA ILE A 424 -3.77 54.16 13.63
C ILE A 424 -3.62 55.45 12.81
N GLY A 425 -2.89 55.43 11.68
CA GLY A 425 -2.66 56.60 10.83
C GLY A 425 -3.87 57.04 9.99
N LYS A 426 -4.87 56.17 9.74
CA LYS A 426 -6.02 56.47 8.85
C LYS A 426 -7.12 57.25 9.56
N LYS A 427 -7.77 58.21 8.85
CA LYS A 427 -9.02 58.85 9.29
C LYS A 427 -10.12 57.79 9.36
N GLY A 428 -10.78 57.65 10.54
CA GLY A 428 -11.80 56.61 10.76
C GLY A 428 -11.24 55.22 11.07
N GLY A 429 -9.93 55.03 11.14
CA GLY A 429 -9.29 53.76 11.51
C GLY A 429 -9.40 53.41 12.99
N THR A 430 -9.01 52.19 13.36
CA THR A 430 -9.07 51.70 14.75
C THR A 430 -7.97 52.33 15.57
N LYS A 431 -8.36 53.25 16.49
CA LYS A 431 -7.42 54.01 17.34
C LYS A 431 -7.69 53.85 18.84
N LYS A 432 -8.87 53.42 19.25
CA LYS A 432 -9.19 53.20 20.67
C LYS A 432 -8.22 52.21 21.29
N ARG A 433 -7.65 52.54 22.46
CA ARG A 433 -6.65 51.71 23.16
C ARG A 433 -7.06 50.25 23.25
N ASP A 434 -8.25 49.96 23.74
CA ASP A 434 -8.73 48.57 23.90
C ASP A 434 -8.84 47.85 22.57
N ALA A 435 -9.31 48.53 21.53
CA ALA A 435 -9.47 47.91 20.21
C ALA A 435 -8.12 47.61 19.53
N VAL A 436 -7.12 48.49 19.70
CA VAL A 436 -5.75 48.30 19.19
C VAL A 436 -5.08 47.16 19.95
N ASN A 437 -5.16 47.15 21.29
CA ASN A 437 -4.61 46.11 22.13
C ASN A 437 -5.26 44.74 21.84
N ASN A 438 -6.57 44.66 21.60
CA ASN A 438 -7.26 43.44 21.20
C ASN A 438 -6.77 42.94 19.85
N ARG A 439 -6.50 43.81 18.87
CA ARG A 439 -5.93 43.42 17.59
C ARG A 439 -4.52 42.85 17.73
N LEU A 440 -3.68 43.54 18.53
CA LEU A 440 -2.33 43.07 18.84
C LEU A 440 -2.40 41.71 19.57
N GLY A 441 -3.25 41.60 20.61
CA GLY A 441 -3.41 40.34 21.36
C GLY A 441 -3.83 39.16 20.51
N LYS A 442 -4.73 39.36 19.52
CA LYS A 442 -5.08 38.34 18.56
C LYS A 442 -3.91 37.93 17.64
N LEU A 443 -3.13 38.93 17.20
CA LEU A 443 -1.92 38.68 16.41
C LEU A 443 -0.86 37.96 17.24
N ASP A 444 -0.65 38.37 18.47
CA ASP A 444 0.26 37.76 19.45
C ASP A 444 -0.13 36.32 19.78
N GLN A 445 -1.42 36.04 19.95
CA GLN A 445 -1.92 34.69 20.18
C GLN A 445 -1.67 33.77 18.97
N LYS A 446 -1.87 34.32 17.77
CA LYS A 446 -1.64 33.56 16.52
C LYS A 446 -0.17 33.24 16.30
N TYR A 447 0.74 34.11 16.72
CA TYR A 447 2.19 33.99 16.50
C TYR A 447 2.98 34.00 17.82
N GLY A 448 2.52 33.31 18.86
CA GLY A 448 3.04 33.38 20.22
C GLY A 448 4.54 33.14 20.39
N ALA A 449 5.13 32.23 19.61
CA ALA A 449 6.57 32.00 19.61
C ALA A 449 7.34 33.18 18.97
N ILE A 450 6.81 33.71 17.86
CA ILE A 450 7.43 34.83 17.09
C ILE A 450 7.36 36.12 17.86
N ARG A 451 6.21 36.41 18.51
CA ARG A 451 6.01 37.63 19.30
C ARG A 451 7.17 37.93 20.26
N LYS A 452 7.72 36.89 20.88
CA LYS A 452 8.82 37.01 21.85
C LYS A 452 10.09 37.63 21.26
N SER A 453 10.23 37.63 19.94
CA SER A 453 11.35 38.25 19.20
C SER A 453 11.07 39.68 18.76
N TYR A 454 9.95 40.28 19.20
CA TYR A 454 9.60 41.63 18.84
C TYR A 454 9.27 42.49 20.08
N THR A 455 9.69 43.77 20.03
CA THR A 455 9.25 44.79 20.94
C THR A 455 8.26 45.69 20.22
N VAL A 456 7.09 45.91 20.80
CA VAL A 456 6.01 46.71 20.22
C VAL A 456 5.62 47.76 21.24
N GLU A 457 5.65 49.05 20.86
CA GLU A 457 5.35 50.18 21.71
C GLU A 457 4.27 51.05 21.07
N PHE A 458 3.35 51.56 21.90
CA PHE A 458 2.30 52.45 21.49
C PHE A 458 2.42 53.79 22.23
N THR A 459 2.18 54.87 21.51
CA THR A 459 1.96 56.21 22.12
C THR A 459 0.46 56.44 22.18
N TYR A 460 -0.02 56.84 23.37
CA TYR A 460 -1.44 57.10 23.60
C TYR A 460 -1.66 58.54 23.98
N GLU A 461 -2.79 59.08 23.52
CA GLU A 461 -3.28 60.42 23.93
C GLU A 461 -4.70 60.31 24.47
N GLY A 462 -5.05 61.24 25.44
CA GLY A 462 -6.33 61.26 26.14
C GLY A 462 -6.28 60.61 27.50
N LYS A 463 -7.42 60.50 28.20
CA LYS A 463 -7.53 59.92 29.55
C LYS A 463 -8.66 58.87 29.60
N GLY A 464 -8.41 57.73 30.24
CA GLY A 464 -9.38 56.70 30.53
C GLY A 464 -9.98 56.07 29.25
N LYS A 465 -11.29 55.90 29.18
CA LYS A 465 -11.97 55.27 28.00
C LYS A 465 -11.84 56.07 26.69
N LYS A 466 -11.34 57.29 26.71
CA LYS A 466 -11.11 58.13 25.53
C LYS A 466 -9.66 58.08 25.03
N GLU A 467 -8.80 57.26 25.64
CA GLU A 467 -7.43 57.07 25.16
C GLU A 467 -7.43 56.49 23.74
N ILE A 468 -6.66 57.14 22.88
CA ILE A 468 -6.44 56.73 21.49
C ILE A 468 -4.95 56.53 21.22
N ALA A 469 -4.60 55.53 20.48
CA ALA A 469 -3.25 55.35 19.97
C ALA A 469 -2.97 56.36 18.86
N THR A 470 -1.89 57.09 18.98
CA THR A 470 -1.44 58.13 18.03
C THR A 470 -0.25 57.64 17.21
N ALA A 471 0.60 56.79 17.80
CA ALA A 471 1.71 56.15 17.11
C ALA A 471 1.93 54.72 17.57
N MET A 472 2.55 53.94 16.70
CA MET A 472 3.03 52.59 16.98
C MET A 472 4.41 52.38 16.37
N THR A 473 5.33 51.91 17.19
CA THR A 473 6.66 51.49 16.75
C THR A 473 6.86 50.01 17.09
N TRP A 474 7.63 49.33 16.31
CA TRP A 474 8.03 47.98 16.60
C TRP A 474 9.46 47.71 16.11
N LYS A 475 10.16 46.80 16.77
CA LYS A 475 11.51 46.40 16.43
C LYS A 475 11.69 44.89 16.62
N ARG A 476 12.35 44.26 15.68
CA ARG A 476 12.79 42.86 15.82
C ARG A 476 14.05 42.83 16.68
N ASN A 477 14.10 41.89 17.61
CA ASN A 477 15.25 41.65 18.47
C ASN A 477 16.13 40.59 17.83
N ASP A 478 17.20 41.00 17.18
CA ASP A 478 18.11 40.14 16.43
C ASP A 478 18.86 39.17 17.34
N GLY A 479 19.22 39.55 18.55
CA GLY A 479 19.88 38.70 19.54
C GLY A 479 19.00 37.50 19.89
N ARG A 480 17.71 37.75 20.18
CA ARG A 480 16.77 36.67 20.50
C ARG A 480 16.42 35.80 19.29
N THR A 481 16.35 36.43 18.12
CA THR A 481 16.20 35.69 16.85
C THR A 481 17.38 34.74 16.65
N GLY A 482 18.59 35.18 16.86
CA GLY A 482 19.80 34.34 16.76
C GLY A 482 19.82 33.22 17.80
N GLU A 483 19.35 33.44 19.03
CA GLU A 483 19.22 32.40 20.05
C GLU A 483 18.25 31.27 19.60
N VAL A 484 17.07 31.63 19.07
CA VAL A 484 16.10 30.65 18.55
C VAL A 484 16.69 29.89 17.38
N GLN A 485 17.39 30.55 16.48
CA GLN A 485 17.98 29.94 15.29
C GLN A 485 19.12 28.95 15.61
N LYS A 486 19.80 29.07 16.77
CA LYS A 486 20.81 28.12 17.23
C LYS A 486 20.26 26.69 17.47
N PHE A 487 18.96 26.60 17.76
CA PHE A 487 18.29 25.32 18.01
C PHE A 487 17.57 24.77 16.77
N HIS A 488 17.48 25.54 15.68
CA HIS A 488 16.90 25.03 14.44
C HIS A 488 17.71 23.82 13.94
N GLY A 489 17.00 22.75 13.56
CA GLY A 489 17.57 21.51 13.09
C GLY A 489 17.87 20.52 14.21
N LYS A 490 17.93 20.96 15.46
CA LYS A 490 18.25 20.11 16.61
C LYS A 490 16.98 19.48 17.19
N TYR A 491 17.12 18.26 17.67
CA TYR A 491 16.11 17.57 18.48
C TYR A 491 16.79 16.47 19.30
N VAL A 492 16.15 16.10 20.39
CA VAL A 492 16.68 15.08 21.30
C VAL A 492 15.78 13.84 21.22
N LEU A 493 16.39 12.70 20.95
CA LEU A 493 15.74 11.41 21.07
C LEU A 493 16.00 10.84 22.45
N LEU A 494 14.94 10.44 23.13
CA LEU A 494 14.99 9.71 24.40
C LEU A 494 14.85 8.22 24.09
N THR A 495 15.67 7.36 24.70
CA THR A 495 15.65 5.92 24.46
C THR A 495 15.98 5.12 25.70
N SER A 496 15.37 3.92 25.81
CA SER A 496 15.72 2.90 26.78
C SER A 496 16.67 1.83 26.22
N LEU A 497 16.93 1.87 24.90
CA LEU A 497 17.79 0.87 24.25
C LEU A 497 19.19 0.84 24.86
N ASP A 498 19.73 -0.36 25.02
CA ASP A 498 21.11 -0.57 25.40
C ASP A 498 22.11 -0.41 24.23
N GLU A 499 21.62 0.06 23.09
CA GLU A 499 22.40 0.37 21.89
C GLU A 499 23.30 1.59 22.14
N THR A 500 24.57 1.50 21.77
CA THR A 500 25.58 2.56 21.93
C THR A 500 25.98 3.22 20.61
N ASP A 501 25.59 2.63 19.48
CA ASP A 501 25.82 3.22 18.16
C ASP A 501 24.78 4.31 17.85
N GLU A 502 25.26 5.53 17.70
CA GLU A 502 24.47 6.72 17.47
C GLU A 502 23.65 6.62 16.17
N VAL A 503 24.23 6.00 15.13
CA VAL A 503 23.61 5.83 13.82
C VAL A 503 22.48 4.80 13.89
N ASN A 504 22.64 3.73 14.65
CA ASN A 504 21.61 2.71 14.82
C ASN A 504 20.41 3.28 15.57
N ILE A 505 20.62 4.02 16.67
CA ILE A 505 19.51 4.68 17.41
C ILE A 505 18.76 5.63 16.49
N TRP A 506 19.48 6.44 15.70
CA TRP A 506 18.86 7.36 14.76
C TRP A 506 18.10 6.63 13.64
N LYS A 507 18.65 5.54 13.10
CA LYS A 507 17.96 4.73 12.09
C LYS A 507 16.68 4.13 12.63
N PHE A 508 16.67 3.57 13.83
CA PHE A 508 15.44 3.06 14.48
C PHE A 508 14.37 4.15 14.59
N TYR A 509 14.75 5.36 15.02
CA TYR A 509 13.80 6.45 15.06
C TYR A 509 13.33 6.87 13.66
N ASN A 510 14.22 6.95 12.68
CA ASN A 510 13.88 7.46 11.35
C ASN A 510 12.89 6.56 10.60
N VAL A 511 12.74 5.30 11.01
CA VAL A 511 11.70 4.40 10.49
C VAL A 511 10.28 4.90 10.79
N ILE A 512 10.08 5.83 11.75
CA ILE A 512 8.77 6.44 12.03
C ILE A 512 8.14 7.11 10.78
N ARG A 513 8.94 7.50 9.79
CA ARG A 513 8.43 7.99 8.51
C ARG A 513 7.56 6.97 7.77
N THR A 514 7.72 5.69 8.05
CA THR A 514 6.89 4.61 7.50
C THR A 514 5.44 4.72 7.98
N VAL A 515 5.22 5.06 9.26
CA VAL A 515 3.86 5.27 9.76
C VAL A 515 3.25 6.57 9.22
N GLU A 516 4.06 7.61 9.00
CA GLU A 516 3.61 8.83 8.34
C GLU A 516 3.14 8.54 6.91
N GLU A 517 3.86 7.69 6.16
CA GLU A 517 3.45 7.23 4.83
C GLU A 517 2.16 6.42 4.89
N THR A 518 1.99 5.55 5.89
CA THR A 518 0.74 4.82 6.13
C THR A 518 -0.45 5.76 6.23
N PHE A 519 -0.33 6.80 7.06
CA PHE A 519 -1.40 7.77 7.18
C PHE A 519 -1.59 8.64 5.95
N HIS A 520 -0.53 8.89 5.18
CA HIS A 520 -0.66 9.56 3.88
C HIS A 520 -1.53 8.73 2.93
N VAL A 521 -1.28 7.43 2.81
CA VAL A 521 -2.10 6.51 1.99
C VAL A 521 -3.55 6.51 2.47
N LEU A 522 -3.79 6.35 3.77
CA LEU A 522 -5.15 6.37 4.33
C LEU A 522 -5.88 7.67 4.03
N LYS A 523 -5.23 8.83 4.16
CA LYS A 523 -5.85 10.15 3.99
C LYS A 523 -6.02 10.56 2.54
N THR A 524 -5.05 10.23 1.69
CA THR A 524 -4.93 10.74 0.31
C THR A 524 -5.40 9.70 -0.69
N ASP A 525 -4.85 8.47 -0.63
CA ASP A 525 -5.17 7.45 -1.61
C ASP A 525 -6.50 6.75 -1.32
N LEU A 526 -6.83 6.57 -0.03
CA LEU A 526 -8.08 5.95 0.41
C LEU A 526 -9.16 6.95 0.86
N ASP A 527 -8.88 8.24 0.80
CA ASP A 527 -9.81 9.36 1.03
C ASP A 527 -10.76 9.12 2.22
N ILE A 528 -10.18 8.86 3.43
CA ILE A 528 -10.97 8.54 4.62
C ILE A 528 -11.83 9.73 5.11
N ARG A 529 -11.75 10.87 4.47
CA ARG A 529 -12.41 12.12 4.86
C ARG A 529 -12.87 12.94 3.64
N PRO A 530 -13.97 13.69 3.75
CA PRO A 530 -14.84 13.81 4.93
C PRO A 530 -15.73 12.58 5.12
N VAL A 531 -16.08 12.25 6.35
CA VAL A 531 -17.01 11.17 6.68
C VAL A 531 -18.44 11.71 6.74
N TYR A 532 -19.38 10.98 6.12
CA TYR A 532 -20.81 11.41 6.03
C TYR A 532 -21.74 10.59 6.92
N HIS A 533 -21.26 9.53 7.58
CA HIS A 533 -22.04 8.71 8.50
C HIS A 533 -22.33 9.47 9.80
N LYS A 534 -23.57 9.36 10.30
CA LYS A 534 -24.06 10.10 11.48
C LYS A 534 -24.10 9.29 12.76
N SER A 535 -24.08 7.95 12.66
CA SER A 535 -24.05 7.04 13.82
C SER A 535 -22.62 6.59 14.11
N ASP A 536 -22.31 6.33 15.38
CA ASP A 536 -20.99 5.85 15.80
C ASP A 536 -20.62 4.53 15.14
N GLY A 537 -21.57 3.59 15.02
CA GLY A 537 -21.35 2.32 14.31
C GLY A 537 -21.03 2.54 12.83
N GLY A 538 -21.76 3.42 12.14
CA GLY A 538 -21.50 3.75 10.73
C GLY A 538 -20.16 4.43 10.52
N ILE A 539 -19.75 5.32 11.43
CA ILE A 539 -18.44 5.99 11.40
C ILE A 539 -17.32 4.97 11.57
N LYS A 540 -17.43 4.10 12.58
CA LYS A 540 -16.45 3.04 12.84
C LYS A 540 -16.35 2.05 11.68
N ALA A 541 -17.50 1.64 11.13
CA ALA A 541 -17.56 0.76 9.96
C ALA A 541 -16.87 1.36 8.73
N HIS A 542 -17.11 2.65 8.45
CA HIS A 542 -16.48 3.37 7.34
C HIS A 542 -14.96 3.46 7.50
N LEU A 543 -14.47 3.79 8.69
CA LEU A 543 -13.03 3.84 8.98
C LEU A 543 -12.39 2.44 8.92
N ASN A 544 -13.07 1.43 9.47
CA ASN A 544 -12.60 0.05 9.38
C ASN A 544 -12.51 -0.45 7.93
N LEU A 545 -13.47 -0.09 7.09
CA LEU A 545 -13.43 -0.43 5.68
C LEU A 545 -12.20 0.19 4.98
N ALA A 546 -11.82 1.42 5.35
CA ALA A 546 -10.60 2.03 4.84
C ALA A 546 -9.33 1.34 5.38
N VAL A 547 -9.34 0.89 6.63
CA VAL A 547 -8.26 0.07 7.20
C VAL A 547 -8.11 -1.26 6.45
N LEU A 548 -9.21 -1.95 6.15
CA LEU A 548 -9.19 -3.19 5.37
C LEU A 548 -8.69 -2.96 3.93
N ALA A 549 -9.09 -1.84 3.31
CA ALA A 549 -8.55 -1.43 2.01
C ALA A 549 -7.03 -1.14 2.10
N TYR A 550 -6.58 -0.53 3.19
CA TYR A 550 -5.15 -0.31 3.42
C TYR A 550 -4.36 -1.62 3.50
N TRP A 551 -4.92 -2.69 4.10
CA TRP A 551 -4.30 -4.01 4.07
C TRP A 551 -4.04 -4.48 2.63
N LEU A 552 -5.00 -4.31 1.71
CA LEU A 552 -4.78 -4.66 0.30
C LEU A 552 -3.67 -3.80 -0.33
N VAL A 553 -3.70 -2.50 -0.08
CA VAL A 553 -2.73 -1.55 -0.63
C VAL A 553 -1.33 -1.86 -0.13
N SER A 554 -1.14 -1.92 1.20
CA SER A 554 0.17 -2.11 1.82
C SER A 554 0.79 -3.47 1.47
N VAL A 555 -0.01 -4.54 1.49
CA VAL A 555 0.46 -5.87 1.12
C VAL A 555 0.79 -5.95 -0.38
N THR A 556 0.01 -5.34 -1.26
CA THR A 556 0.33 -5.29 -2.70
C THR A 556 1.63 -4.52 -2.95
N LYS A 557 1.80 -3.36 -2.31
CA LYS A 557 3.04 -2.58 -2.37
C LYS A 557 4.24 -3.39 -1.86
N HIS A 558 4.08 -4.05 -0.71
CA HIS A 558 5.15 -4.87 -0.13
C HIS A 558 5.54 -6.04 -1.05
N ARG A 559 4.56 -6.74 -1.62
CA ARG A 559 4.81 -7.81 -2.62
C ARG A 559 5.64 -7.32 -3.81
N LEU A 560 5.32 -6.15 -4.34
CA LEU A 560 6.07 -5.53 -5.44
C LEU A 560 7.48 -5.13 -5.00
N LYS A 561 7.62 -4.51 -3.82
CA LYS A 561 8.91 -4.09 -3.26
C LYS A 561 9.89 -5.26 -3.10
N ILE A 562 9.45 -6.37 -2.50
CA ILE A 562 10.32 -7.56 -2.30
C ILE A 562 10.71 -8.27 -3.62
N LYS A 563 9.98 -8.00 -4.70
CA LYS A 563 10.29 -8.47 -6.06
C LYS A 563 11.13 -7.48 -6.88
N GLY A 564 11.62 -6.40 -6.23
CA GLY A 564 12.50 -5.42 -6.87
C GLY A 564 11.79 -4.39 -7.75
N TYR A 565 10.46 -4.25 -7.65
CA TYR A 565 9.75 -3.19 -8.35
C TYR A 565 9.98 -1.86 -7.63
N GLU A 566 10.61 -0.91 -8.32
CA GLU A 566 10.92 0.42 -7.78
C GLU A 566 9.72 1.37 -7.83
N ASN A 567 9.72 2.42 -6.97
CA ASN A 567 8.73 3.50 -6.95
C ASN A 567 7.27 3.01 -6.78
N VAL A 568 7.02 2.19 -5.79
CA VAL A 568 5.72 1.54 -5.53
C VAL A 568 4.72 2.54 -4.91
N ARG A 569 4.28 3.55 -5.68
CA ARG A 569 3.19 4.46 -5.29
C ARG A 569 1.85 3.88 -5.73
N TRP A 570 0.85 3.96 -4.85
CA TRP A 570 -0.46 3.36 -5.11
C TRP A 570 -1.19 4.02 -6.28
N ASP A 571 -1.17 5.35 -6.34
CA ASP A 571 -1.76 6.11 -7.44
C ASP A 571 -1.18 5.71 -8.82
N GLU A 572 0.12 5.49 -8.89
CA GLU A 572 0.78 5.07 -10.14
C GLU A 572 0.43 3.62 -10.50
N ILE A 573 0.38 2.71 -9.52
CA ILE A 573 -0.07 1.33 -9.75
C ILE A 573 -1.50 1.34 -10.29
N MET A 574 -2.40 2.13 -9.70
CA MET A 574 -3.78 2.24 -10.14
C MET A 574 -3.89 2.84 -11.54
N ARG A 575 -3.09 3.84 -11.85
CA ARG A 575 -3.02 4.44 -13.19
C ARG A 575 -2.60 3.40 -14.25
N ILE A 576 -1.58 2.59 -13.97
CA ILE A 576 -1.13 1.51 -14.86
C ILE A 576 -2.22 0.44 -14.99
N ALA A 577 -2.78 -0.01 -13.89
CA ALA A 577 -3.76 -1.10 -13.88
C ALA A 577 -5.09 -0.69 -14.52
N SER A 578 -5.49 0.58 -14.47
CA SER A 578 -6.73 1.07 -15.07
C SER A 578 -6.76 1.02 -16.60
N THR A 579 -5.61 0.79 -17.26
CA THR A 579 -5.55 0.62 -18.72
C THR A 579 -6.23 -0.66 -19.20
N GLN A 580 -6.33 -1.68 -18.34
CA GLN A 580 -6.99 -2.93 -18.68
C GLN A 580 -8.49 -2.86 -18.40
N VAL A 581 -9.28 -3.16 -19.43
CA VAL A 581 -10.73 -3.19 -19.35
C VAL A 581 -11.27 -4.53 -19.89
N ILE A 582 -12.47 -4.90 -19.47
CA ILE A 582 -13.24 -5.98 -20.09
C ILE A 582 -14.34 -5.37 -20.94
N VAL A 583 -14.48 -5.85 -22.18
CA VAL A 583 -15.44 -5.33 -23.16
C VAL A 583 -16.25 -6.46 -23.78
N THR A 584 -17.48 -6.16 -24.22
CA THR A 584 -18.28 -7.03 -25.06
C THR A 584 -18.14 -6.58 -26.51
N ALA A 585 -17.44 -7.37 -27.33
CA ALA A 585 -17.44 -7.22 -28.79
C ALA A 585 -18.66 -7.95 -29.37
N GLN A 586 -19.48 -7.26 -30.14
CA GLN A 586 -20.63 -7.80 -30.81
C GLN A 586 -20.46 -7.69 -32.33
N MET A 587 -20.75 -8.77 -33.07
CA MET A 587 -20.64 -8.83 -34.51
C MET A 587 -21.72 -9.73 -35.11
N LYS A 588 -22.08 -9.48 -36.36
CA LYS A 588 -23.04 -10.34 -37.09
C LYS A 588 -22.28 -11.28 -38.03
N THR A 589 -22.75 -12.52 -38.11
CA THR A 589 -22.31 -13.47 -39.13
C THR A 589 -22.90 -13.12 -40.51
N THR A 590 -22.38 -13.71 -41.57
CA THR A 590 -22.96 -13.63 -42.91
C THR A 590 -24.41 -14.16 -42.94
N ASP A 591 -24.75 -15.12 -42.09
CA ASP A 591 -26.04 -15.78 -41.99
C ASP A 591 -27.05 -14.97 -41.12
N GLY A 592 -26.60 -13.87 -40.53
CA GLY A 592 -27.40 -12.96 -39.76
C GLY A 592 -27.49 -13.22 -38.25
N ASP A 593 -26.79 -14.23 -37.77
CA ASP A 593 -26.64 -14.50 -36.32
C ASP A 593 -25.79 -13.42 -35.66
N THR A 594 -26.03 -13.18 -34.38
CA THR A 594 -25.27 -12.22 -33.58
C THR A 594 -24.35 -12.98 -32.64
N ILE A 595 -23.04 -12.75 -32.78
CA ILE A 595 -22.01 -13.27 -31.89
C ILE A 595 -21.63 -12.15 -30.90
N ARG A 596 -21.56 -12.51 -29.63
CA ARG A 596 -21.01 -11.64 -28.57
C ARG A 596 -19.83 -12.35 -27.93
N VAL A 597 -18.73 -11.62 -27.81
CA VAL A 597 -17.51 -12.08 -27.13
C VAL A 597 -17.18 -11.09 -26.04
N ARG A 598 -17.22 -11.54 -24.78
CA ARG A 598 -16.83 -10.74 -23.63
C ARG A 598 -15.46 -11.22 -23.16
N GLN A 599 -14.47 -10.33 -23.18
CA GLN A 599 -13.11 -10.64 -22.77
C GLN A 599 -12.36 -9.38 -22.32
N SER A 600 -11.33 -9.57 -21.50
CA SER A 600 -10.42 -8.49 -21.13
C SER A 600 -9.56 -8.08 -22.33
N THR A 601 -9.18 -6.79 -22.39
CA THR A 601 -8.09 -6.34 -23.26
C THR A 601 -6.77 -6.98 -22.80
N GLU A 602 -5.81 -7.07 -23.68
CA GLU A 602 -4.45 -7.45 -23.29
C GLU A 602 -3.87 -6.42 -22.31
N ALA A 603 -3.10 -6.89 -21.34
CA ALA A 603 -2.41 -6.01 -20.42
C ALA A 603 -1.25 -5.32 -21.15
N GLU A 604 -1.14 -4.00 -21.02
CA GLU A 604 0.01 -3.25 -21.53
C GLU A 604 1.31 -3.67 -20.81
N ASP A 605 2.46 -3.40 -21.41
CA ASP A 605 3.79 -3.87 -20.97
C ASP A 605 4.04 -3.67 -19.46
N LYS A 606 3.74 -2.48 -18.92
CA LYS A 606 3.93 -2.20 -17.49
C LYS A 606 3.01 -3.03 -16.59
N LEU A 607 1.77 -3.21 -17.00
CA LEU A 607 0.82 -4.03 -16.24
C LEU A 607 1.15 -5.52 -16.36
N SER A 608 1.56 -5.95 -17.55
CA SER A 608 2.02 -7.32 -17.80
C SER A 608 3.24 -7.66 -16.93
N ALA A 609 4.19 -6.72 -16.77
CA ALA A 609 5.32 -6.88 -15.87
C ALA A 609 4.86 -7.02 -14.40
N ILE A 610 3.92 -6.19 -13.93
CA ILE A 610 3.34 -6.30 -12.58
C ILE A 610 2.67 -7.66 -12.39
N TYR A 611 1.87 -8.14 -13.35
CA TYR A 611 1.22 -9.43 -13.27
C TYR A 611 2.22 -10.59 -13.22
N SER A 612 3.27 -10.52 -14.02
CA SER A 612 4.34 -11.53 -14.03
C SER A 612 5.07 -11.58 -12.69
N LEU A 613 5.44 -10.42 -12.12
CA LEU A 613 6.09 -10.34 -10.81
C LEU A 613 5.23 -10.92 -9.68
N LEU A 614 3.92 -10.73 -9.75
CA LEU A 614 2.98 -11.15 -8.71
C LEU A 614 2.31 -12.50 -8.99
N ASP A 615 2.64 -13.17 -10.10
CA ASP A 615 2.02 -14.42 -10.56
C ASP A 615 0.48 -14.30 -10.69
N ILE A 616 0.03 -13.26 -11.39
CA ILE A 616 -1.38 -12.95 -11.58
C ILE A 616 -1.81 -13.33 -13.00
N ASN A 617 -2.91 -14.11 -13.09
CA ASN A 617 -3.55 -14.38 -14.38
C ASN A 617 -4.11 -13.07 -14.98
N PRO A 618 -3.64 -12.62 -16.16
CA PRO A 618 -4.12 -11.39 -16.80
C PRO A 618 -5.58 -11.44 -17.26
N ASN A 619 -6.18 -12.63 -17.35
CA ASN A 619 -7.55 -12.86 -17.79
C ASN A 619 -8.41 -13.54 -16.72
N PRO A 620 -8.77 -12.85 -15.62
CA PRO A 620 -9.42 -13.47 -14.47
C PRO A 620 -10.81 -14.03 -14.77
N LEU A 621 -11.52 -13.49 -15.78
CA LEU A 621 -12.86 -13.94 -16.19
C LEU A 621 -12.83 -14.85 -17.44
N GLY A 622 -11.65 -14.99 -18.07
CA GLY A 622 -11.53 -15.73 -19.31
C GLY A 622 -12.29 -15.07 -20.47
N LYS A 623 -12.58 -15.87 -21.50
CA LYS A 623 -13.34 -15.45 -22.69
C LYS A 623 -14.73 -16.10 -22.67
N VAL A 624 -15.76 -15.28 -22.66
CA VAL A 624 -17.15 -15.74 -22.72
C VAL A 624 -17.72 -15.43 -24.10
N LYS A 625 -18.23 -16.48 -24.79
CA LYS A 625 -18.82 -16.37 -26.12
C LYS A 625 -20.29 -16.77 -26.05
N SER A 626 -21.16 -15.99 -26.66
CA SER A 626 -22.57 -16.32 -26.85
C SER A 626 -22.99 -16.04 -28.28
N VAL A 627 -23.89 -16.87 -28.82
CA VAL A 627 -24.45 -16.76 -30.16
C VAL A 627 -25.97 -16.65 -30.02
N SER A 628 -26.54 -15.60 -30.61
CA SER A 628 -28.00 -15.42 -30.69
C SER A 628 -28.41 -15.63 -32.14
N HIS A 629 -29.21 -16.65 -32.40
CA HIS A 629 -29.71 -16.96 -33.72
C HIS A 629 -30.79 -15.97 -34.13
N LYS A 630 -30.85 -15.66 -35.43
CA LYS A 630 -31.91 -14.84 -36.01
C LYS A 630 -33.24 -15.58 -35.84
N LYS A 631 -34.21 -14.99 -35.18
CA LYS A 631 -35.56 -15.56 -35.12
C LYS A 631 -36.11 -15.74 -36.55
N SER A 632 -36.40 -16.96 -36.95
CA SER A 632 -37.12 -17.21 -38.17
C SER A 632 -38.46 -16.47 -38.11
N PRO A 633 -38.92 -15.81 -39.19
CA PRO A 633 -40.24 -15.20 -39.22
C PRO A 633 -41.27 -16.27 -38.89
N GLN A 634 -42.10 -16.03 -37.87
CA GLN A 634 -43.24 -16.91 -37.61
C GLN A 634 -44.08 -16.97 -38.90
N LYS A 635 -44.18 -18.15 -39.47
CA LYS A 635 -45.16 -18.39 -40.55
C LYS A 635 -46.53 -18.08 -39.94
N ASN A 636 -47.19 -17.03 -40.44
CA ASN A 636 -48.59 -16.79 -40.13
C ASN A 636 -49.35 -18.09 -40.38
N PRO A 637 -50.25 -18.51 -39.47
CA PRO A 637 -51.12 -19.62 -39.73
C PRO A 637 -51.95 -19.33 -40.99
N PRO A 638 -52.25 -20.30 -41.83
CA PRO A 638 -53.04 -20.11 -43.02
C PRO A 638 -54.41 -19.54 -42.60
N PRO A 639 -55.02 -18.63 -43.39
CA PRO A 639 -56.33 -18.05 -43.07
C PRO A 639 -57.34 -19.17 -42.94
N GLU A 640 -58.10 -19.21 -41.84
CA GLU A 640 -59.26 -20.08 -41.66
C GLU A 640 -60.22 -19.86 -42.82
N LYS A 641 -60.50 -20.97 -43.53
CA LYS A 641 -61.61 -20.96 -44.55
C LYS A 641 -62.88 -20.68 -43.81
N GLN A 642 -63.44 -19.48 -43.99
CA GLN A 642 -64.81 -19.21 -43.64
C GLN A 642 -65.70 -20.13 -44.45
N GLY A 643 -66.29 -21.14 -43.78
CA GLY A 643 -67.37 -21.97 -44.34
C GLY A 643 -68.56 -21.13 -44.56
N VAL A 644 -68.98 -21.10 -45.84
CA VAL A 644 -70.36 -20.59 -46.29
C VAL A 644 -71.35 -21.65 -45.87
N THR A 645 -72.27 -21.28 -44.95
CA THR A 645 -73.70 -21.66 -44.95
C THR A 645 -74.51 -20.54 -44.29
#